data_179b17a0f8fe8788802f7a3c5cf8c873
#
_entry.id   179b17a0f8fe8788802f7a3c5cf8c873
#
_cell.length_a   1.000
_cell.length_b   1.000
_cell.length_c   1.000
_cell.angle_alpha   90.00
_cell.angle_beta   90.00
_cell.angle_gamma   90.00
#
_symmetry.space_group_name_H-M   'P 1'
#
loop_
_entity.id
_entity.type
_entity.pdbx_description
1 polymer ?
#
loop_
_entity_poly.entity_id
_entity_poly.type
_entity_poly.pdbx_seq_one_letter_code
_entity_poly.pdbx_strand_id
1 'polypeptide(L)'
;MKKKQMMWWQLGTTVLALVFCLVRNADADLADETPSSVVRWICPDEPFPDGIGKKRYYRRVFETREGLVQAEARWWIDDAGCVYLDGVRVTGNAMVIDTPLDFTATLKRPGRHVLAAEGCNLAGSGGVCLSLVLTYADGHREAVFSAADWRCSKAVADGWTGIGFDDSGWPRARVFADVLTMPWMSLADMSQLMLPDEHTRRDAILAARQVRVEKALKAMEGEPKPVCKIIYEKGKPYFDIGGRRFETAFYNASENWNCDSTALRRQTAMFRDAGMHLYGVGVRIPNVWREDGSIDFADAERKIRDVLSIDPEARFQISIACEYPLRWWIQKHPDELVGYANGAPDPSVGDTLRNVLAPSFASTVWRRDVADFIARLVGHLESTPYAKRIYAYRPDFGVYHEWHYFGMAHHMPDTGKAMTAAFRRWLEREYKGDVEALRRAWNRPGVTFATAEVPAKEERLRTSAGTLRDPVKDRPTLDYLRCHSEQVRDCLFDFNRAAKEACGGRALLGNYCGYFFEMPFPAEGWHLENEAILDSPYVDFQVSPFPYSSEARDGGNGQYSRRLLEATRRRGKLALMEADTRTTLTVNPGCHLHSKTREEDIAILARDFASSLCWGCGFWYYDFGQGWYDAPEFNELFGKIFPIRREITDCRSISEVLVVGDYESVLLTNAGSSRVNDERTSGLVHALGHTGVPFDTASVVDLASGQLKDYKMYIFCNLHWMTPEKERLVAGLREKGKTVVIPGTPLTTDDLRKLFAAHGIHIWDEDSRDVIYASAACVALHTATPGEKTIRLPRRAKVTMLYPERREIAADTDRIVFTPVGATFSTTLFRVQ
;
A
#
# COMPACT_ATOMS: atom_id res chain seq x y z
N MET A 1 44.46 30.98 41.66
CA MET A 1 43.25 30.13 41.58
C MET A 1 42.09 30.73 40.75
N LYS A 2 41.83 32.05 40.79
CA LYS A 2 40.71 32.66 40.03
C LYS A 2 40.87 32.61 38.48
N LYS A 3 42.06 32.66 37.93
CA LYS A 3 42.23 32.59 36.43
C LYS A 3 42.01 31.19 35.83
N LYS A 4 42.24 30.10 36.59
CA LYS A 4 41.95 28.74 36.09
C LYS A 4 40.46 28.39 36.11
N GLN A 5 39.68 28.93 37.08
CA GLN A 5 38.25 28.74 37.16
C GLN A 5 37.49 29.48 36.04
N MET A 6 37.98 30.65 35.62
CA MET A 6 37.39 31.43 34.52
C MET A 6 37.63 30.79 33.16
N MET A 7 38.74 30.09 32.97
CA MET A 7 39.06 29.38 31.71
C MET A 7 38.21 28.09 31.55
N TRP A 8 37.86 27.41 32.65
CA TRP A 8 36.95 26.26 32.59
C TRP A 8 35.46 26.68 32.38
N TRP A 9 35.10 27.87 32.85
CA TRP A 9 33.75 28.42 32.60
C TRP A 9 33.59 28.87 31.14
N GLN A 10 34.59 29.45 30.51
CA GLN A 10 34.58 29.83 29.10
C GLN A 10 34.62 28.61 28.16
N LEU A 11 35.42 27.57 28.50
CA LEU A 11 35.38 26.30 27.73
C LEU A 11 34.04 25.56 27.90
N GLY A 12 33.47 25.51 29.08
CA GLY A 12 32.19 24.88 29.35
C GLY A 12 31.03 25.59 28.62
N THR A 13 31.01 26.93 28.57
CA THR A 13 29.99 27.70 27.85
C THR A 13 30.17 27.63 26.32
N THR A 14 31.39 27.52 25.80
CA THR A 14 31.64 27.36 24.36
C THR A 14 31.29 25.94 23.91
N VAL A 15 31.55 24.91 24.70
CA VAL A 15 31.14 23.52 24.41
C VAL A 15 29.61 23.36 24.53
N LEU A 16 28.97 24.00 25.54
CA LEU A 16 27.50 24.00 25.64
C LEU A 16 26.88 24.81 24.49
N ALA A 17 27.45 25.93 24.08
CA ALA A 17 26.96 26.71 22.94
C ALA A 17 27.14 25.97 21.61
N LEU A 18 28.26 25.23 21.42
CA LEU A 18 28.46 24.36 20.28
C LEU A 18 27.51 23.14 20.29
N VAL A 19 27.28 22.53 21.48
CA VAL A 19 26.30 21.43 21.61
C VAL A 19 24.88 21.96 21.45
N PHE A 20 24.54 23.20 21.93
CA PHE A 20 23.23 23.82 21.70
C PHE A 20 23.03 24.27 20.23
N CYS A 21 24.08 24.74 19.54
CA CYS A 21 24.04 24.99 18.11
C CYS A 21 23.93 23.68 17.33
N LEU A 22 24.64 22.61 17.72
CA LEU A 22 24.52 21.29 17.09
C LEU A 22 23.14 20.65 17.33
N VAL A 23 22.51 20.86 18.49
CA VAL A 23 21.17 20.34 18.79
C VAL A 23 20.07 21.18 18.10
N ARG A 24 20.24 22.52 17.93
CA ARG A 24 19.30 23.32 17.14
C ARG A 24 19.44 23.10 15.65
N ASN A 25 20.63 22.79 15.15
CA ASN A 25 20.83 22.44 13.75
C ASN A 25 20.38 21.01 13.42
N ALA A 26 20.25 20.10 14.38
CA ALA A 26 19.81 18.73 14.14
C ALA A 26 18.34 18.65 13.65
N ASP A 27 17.47 19.59 14.02
CA ASP A 27 16.09 19.67 13.51
C ASP A 27 16.01 20.43 12.18
N ALA A 28 16.94 21.33 11.88
CA ALA A 28 17.08 22.00 10.59
C ALA A 28 17.70 21.09 9.51
N ASP A 29 18.54 20.11 9.92
CA ASP A 29 19.27 19.22 9.01
C ASP A 29 18.39 18.22 8.25
N LEU A 30 17.19 17.91 8.71
CA LEU A 30 16.26 17.07 7.95
C LEU A 30 15.67 17.79 6.72
N ALA A 31 15.57 19.13 6.76
CA ALA A 31 15.15 19.94 5.63
C ALA A 31 16.28 20.16 4.60
N ASP A 32 17.54 19.98 5.01
CA ASP A 32 18.73 20.32 4.20
C ASP A 32 19.62 19.09 3.92
N GLU A 33 19.06 17.88 4.03
CA GLU A 33 19.78 16.64 3.68
C GLU A 33 20.02 16.47 2.16
N THR A 34 19.55 17.41 1.33
CA THR A 34 19.86 17.43 -0.10
C THR A 34 21.01 18.41 -0.35
N PRO A 35 22.25 17.94 -0.56
CA PRO A 35 23.31 18.80 -1.06
C PRO A 35 22.89 19.42 -2.38
N SER A 36 23.14 20.72 -2.59
CA SER A 36 22.91 21.40 -3.87
C SER A 36 23.78 20.82 -5.02
N SER A 37 24.65 19.87 -4.71
CA SER A 37 25.71 19.30 -5.53
C SER A 37 25.53 17.78 -5.82
N VAL A 38 24.39 17.18 -5.49
CA VAL A 38 24.15 15.74 -5.75
C VAL A 38 23.64 15.52 -7.18
N VAL A 39 24.19 14.49 -7.82
CA VAL A 39 23.72 13.96 -9.11
C VAL A 39 22.28 13.49 -8.98
N ARG A 40 21.42 13.85 -9.93
CA ARG A 40 20.00 13.55 -9.90
C ARG A 40 19.54 12.90 -11.19
N TRP A 41 18.53 12.03 -11.06
CA TRP A 41 17.80 11.53 -12.21
C TRP A 41 16.92 12.64 -12.78
N ILE A 42 17.12 12.95 -14.05
CA ILE A 42 16.36 13.97 -14.78
C ILE A 42 15.58 13.37 -15.95
N CYS A 43 14.39 13.90 -16.18
CA CYS A 43 13.54 13.59 -17.32
C CYS A 43 12.82 14.84 -17.84
N PRO A 44 12.22 14.81 -19.05
CA PRO A 44 11.29 15.83 -19.47
C PRO A 44 10.06 15.89 -18.55
N ASP A 45 9.46 17.06 -18.43
CA ASP A 45 8.18 17.22 -17.76
C ASP A 45 7.04 16.72 -18.68
N GLU A 46 6.74 15.43 -18.56
CA GLU A 46 5.70 14.77 -19.34
C GLU A 46 5.01 13.69 -18.52
N PRO A 47 3.71 13.42 -18.77
CA PRO A 47 3.01 12.30 -18.16
C PRO A 47 3.64 10.97 -18.58
N PHE A 48 3.84 10.07 -17.62
CA PHE A 48 4.08 8.67 -17.90
C PHE A 48 2.73 8.03 -18.36
N PRO A 49 2.64 7.22 -19.43
CA PRO A 49 3.70 6.54 -20.17
C PRO A 49 4.08 7.19 -21.51
N ASP A 50 3.83 8.48 -21.73
CA ASP A 50 4.00 9.15 -23.05
C ASP A 50 5.43 9.06 -23.62
N GLY A 51 6.42 8.88 -22.74
CA GLY A 51 7.84 8.74 -23.08
C GLY A 51 8.30 7.34 -23.48
N ILE A 52 7.52 6.28 -23.23
CA ILE A 52 7.97 4.90 -23.49
C ILE A 52 8.25 4.67 -24.97
N GLY A 53 9.42 4.08 -25.26
CA GLY A 53 9.89 3.81 -26.61
C GLY A 53 10.31 5.04 -27.41
N LYS A 54 10.32 6.23 -26.80
CA LYS A 54 10.65 7.49 -27.47
C LYS A 54 11.96 8.06 -26.97
N LYS A 55 12.76 8.59 -27.86
CA LYS A 55 14.00 9.28 -27.51
C LYS A 55 13.72 10.61 -26.83
N ARG A 56 14.57 10.97 -25.87
CA ARG A 56 14.59 12.24 -25.14
C ARG A 56 16.00 12.80 -25.15
N TYR A 57 16.12 14.11 -25.15
CA TYR A 57 17.36 14.82 -25.41
C TYR A 57 17.62 15.79 -24.28
N TYR A 58 18.87 15.82 -23.79
CA TYR A 58 19.29 16.56 -22.63
C TYR A 58 20.54 17.36 -22.94
N ARG A 59 20.64 18.58 -22.44
CA ARG A 59 21.80 19.45 -22.67
C ARG A 59 22.13 20.25 -21.41
N ARG A 60 23.45 20.47 -21.23
CA ARG A 60 24.01 21.38 -20.24
C ARG A 60 25.23 22.07 -20.83
N VAL A 61 25.22 23.40 -20.89
CA VAL A 61 26.39 24.20 -21.18
C VAL A 61 27.11 24.53 -19.88
N PHE A 62 28.41 24.39 -19.85
CA PHE A 62 29.28 24.67 -18.71
C PHE A 62 30.57 25.33 -19.17
N GLU A 63 31.38 25.85 -18.24
CA GLU A 63 32.65 26.52 -18.55
C GLU A 63 33.79 25.79 -17.84
N THR A 64 34.94 25.76 -18.51
CA THR A 64 36.22 25.34 -17.88
C THR A 64 37.18 26.53 -17.82
N ARG A 65 38.02 26.56 -16.79
CA ARG A 65 39.07 27.57 -16.61
C ARG A 65 40.47 27.01 -16.83
N GLU A 66 41.47 27.86 -16.83
CA GLU A 66 42.87 27.43 -16.91
C GLU A 66 43.27 26.54 -15.72
N GLY A 67 44.22 25.64 -15.98
CA GLY A 67 44.77 24.77 -14.95
C GLY A 67 43.99 23.45 -14.75
N LEU A 68 43.11 23.07 -15.65
CA LEU A 68 42.46 21.76 -15.60
C LEU A 68 43.48 20.64 -15.70
N VAL A 69 43.54 19.74 -14.72
CA VAL A 69 44.48 18.61 -14.63
C VAL A 69 43.78 17.25 -14.78
N GLN A 70 42.46 17.19 -14.49
CA GLN A 70 41.68 15.97 -14.62
C GLN A 70 40.21 16.30 -14.87
N ALA A 71 39.56 15.55 -15.78
CA ALA A 71 38.12 15.63 -16.01
C ALA A 71 37.57 14.21 -16.20
N GLU A 72 36.73 13.76 -15.28
CA GLU A 72 36.19 12.43 -15.28
C GLU A 72 34.67 12.45 -15.33
N ALA A 73 34.07 11.65 -16.23
CA ALA A 73 32.62 11.53 -16.35
C ALA A 73 32.12 10.12 -16.13
N ARG A 74 30.95 10.02 -15.51
CA ARG A 74 30.19 8.79 -15.35
C ARG A 74 28.71 9.09 -15.63
N TRP A 75 27.96 8.08 -16.10
CA TRP A 75 26.51 8.22 -16.30
C TRP A 75 25.76 6.91 -16.25
N TRP A 76 24.48 7.05 -16.04
CA TRP A 76 23.46 6.01 -16.19
C TRP A 76 22.33 6.57 -17.05
N ILE A 77 21.90 5.82 -18.04
CA ILE A 77 20.78 6.14 -18.91
C ILE A 77 19.88 4.90 -18.92
N ASP A 78 18.67 5.06 -18.48
CA ASP A 78 17.69 3.99 -18.38
C ASP A 78 16.79 4.04 -19.61
N ASP A 79 16.71 3.05 -20.42
CA ASP A 79 17.21 1.72 -20.76
C ASP A 79 18.33 1.78 -21.80
N ALA A 80 18.38 2.79 -22.64
CA ALA A 80 19.34 2.95 -23.73
C ALA A 80 19.66 4.41 -24.01
N GLY A 81 20.89 4.71 -24.39
CA GLY A 81 21.26 6.09 -24.75
C GLY A 81 22.70 6.30 -25.12
N CYS A 82 23.02 7.55 -25.41
CA CYS A 82 24.35 8.02 -25.78
C CYS A 82 24.65 9.36 -25.12
N VAL A 83 25.95 9.61 -24.87
CA VAL A 83 26.46 10.88 -24.37
C VAL A 83 27.36 11.54 -25.42
N TYR A 84 27.32 12.87 -25.47
CA TYR A 84 28.08 13.70 -26.38
C TYR A 84 28.79 14.79 -25.59
N LEU A 85 30.05 15.08 -25.99
CA LEU A 85 30.82 16.20 -25.50
C LEU A 85 31.19 17.07 -26.69
N ASP A 86 30.81 18.34 -26.71
CA ASP A 86 31.10 19.34 -27.76
C ASP A 86 30.76 18.82 -29.18
N GLY A 87 29.66 18.14 -29.36
CA GLY A 87 29.22 17.58 -30.62
C GLY A 87 29.78 16.20 -30.96
N VAL A 88 30.76 15.73 -30.21
CA VAL A 88 31.38 14.42 -30.44
C VAL A 88 30.70 13.35 -29.61
N ARG A 89 30.24 12.28 -30.26
CA ARG A 89 29.67 11.13 -29.53
C ARG A 89 30.77 10.39 -28.77
N VAL A 90 30.57 10.26 -27.45
CA VAL A 90 31.58 9.70 -26.55
C VAL A 90 31.53 8.18 -26.48
N THR A 91 30.30 7.60 -26.52
CA THR A 91 30.12 6.13 -26.50
C THR A 91 29.04 5.69 -27.44
N GLY A 92 29.00 4.37 -27.68
CA GLY A 92 27.84 3.69 -28.25
C GLY A 92 26.63 3.66 -27.28
N ASN A 93 25.66 2.77 -27.53
CA ASN A 93 24.50 2.57 -26.66
C ASN A 93 24.92 1.93 -25.31
N ALA A 94 25.56 2.71 -24.45
CA ALA A 94 25.94 2.26 -23.12
C ALA A 94 24.93 2.79 -22.09
N MET A 95 24.18 1.89 -21.45
CA MET A 95 23.27 2.24 -20.35
C MET A 95 24.03 2.77 -19.14
N VAL A 96 25.14 2.14 -18.80
CA VAL A 96 25.90 2.42 -17.57
C VAL A 96 27.38 2.56 -17.92
N ILE A 97 28.01 3.62 -17.43
CA ILE A 97 29.45 3.77 -17.38
C ILE A 97 29.83 3.92 -15.91
N ASP A 98 30.23 2.82 -15.30
CA ASP A 98 30.70 2.71 -13.93
C ASP A 98 32.20 3.03 -13.79
N THR A 99 32.98 2.79 -14.84
CA THR A 99 34.39 3.21 -14.90
C THR A 99 34.47 4.63 -15.47
N PRO A 100 35.13 5.60 -14.78
CA PRO A 100 35.22 6.96 -15.24
C PRO A 100 35.82 7.06 -16.63
N LEU A 101 35.22 7.85 -17.50
CA LEU A 101 35.82 8.25 -18.76
C LEU A 101 36.59 9.54 -18.59
N ASP A 102 37.84 9.54 -19.04
CA ASP A 102 38.73 10.70 -18.95
C ASP A 102 38.49 11.66 -20.14
N PHE A 103 38.04 12.86 -19.82
CA PHE A 103 37.85 13.97 -20.78
C PHE A 103 38.90 15.06 -20.64
N THR A 104 39.96 14.85 -19.89
CA THR A 104 40.98 15.84 -19.59
C THR A 104 41.58 16.46 -20.87
N ALA A 105 41.94 15.65 -21.85
CA ALA A 105 42.51 16.14 -23.12
C ALA A 105 41.52 17.04 -23.87
N THR A 106 40.23 16.70 -23.91
CA THR A 106 39.19 17.48 -24.61
C THR A 106 38.88 18.78 -23.91
N LEU A 107 38.83 18.77 -22.58
CA LEU A 107 38.43 19.91 -21.75
C LEU A 107 39.57 20.78 -21.26
N LYS A 108 40.82 20.41 -21.56
CA LYS A 108 42.04 21.14 -21.12
C LYS A 108 42.08 22.58 -21.66
N ARG A 109 41.43 22.86 -22.78
CA ARG A 109 41.36 24.19 -23.35
C ARG A 109 40.24 24.97 -22.65
N PRO A 110 40.55 26.06 -21.94
CA PRO A 110 39.53 26.85 -21.22
C PRO A 110 38.47 27.37 -22.18
N GLY A 111 37.21 27.39 -21.68
CA GLY A 111 36.11 27.96 -22.44
C GLY A 111 34.76 27.30 -22.19
N ARG A 112 33.80 27.59 -23.05
CA ARG A 112 32.46 27.02 -22.99
C ARG A 112 32.42 25.66 -23.65
N HIS A 113 31.77 24.72 -23.00
CA HIS A 113 31.59 23.34 -23.44
C HIS A 113 30.14 22.93 -23.32
N VAL A 114 29.72 21.89 -24.01
CA VAL A 114 28.41 21.32 -23.92
C VAL A 114 28.48 19.82 -23.65
N LEU A 115 27.80 19.40 -22.59
CA LEU A 115 27.52 17.99 -22.30
C LEU A 115 26.09 17.73 -22.70
N ALA A 116 25.89 16.74 -23.59
CA ALA A 116 24.56 16.38 -24.06
C ALA A 116 24.33 14.87 -23.98
N ALA A 117 23.08 14.45 -23.79
CA ALA A 117 22.71 13.05 -23.73
C ALA A 117 21.41 12.79 -24.49
N GLU A 118 21.34 11.62 -25.11
CA GLU A 118 20.12 11.04 -25.69
C GLU A 118 19.76 9.82 -24.84
N GLY A 119 18.52 9.73 -24.35
CA GLY A 119 18.00 8.60 -23.59
C GLY A 119 16.71 8.07 -24.21
N CYS A 120 16.48 6.77 -24.09
CA CYS A 120 15.25 6.09 -24.52
C CYS A 120 14.85 5.10 -23.43
N ASN A 121 13.72 5.36 -22.78
CA ASN A 121 13.11 4.45 -21.81
C ASN A 121 12.19 3.46 -22.55
N LEU A 122 12.37 2.16 -22.36
CA LEU A 122 11.59 1.10 -23.00
C LEU A 122 10.48 0.56 -22.10
N ALA A 123 10.63 0.69 -20.78
CA ALA A 123 9.62 0.28 -19.79
C ALA A 123 9.85 0.97 -18.44
N GLY A 124 8.78 1.18 -17.66
CA GLY A 124 8.90 1.75 -16.32
C GLY A 124 9.28 3.23 -16.29
N SER A 125 9.91 3.67 -15.20
CA SER A 125 10.45 5.02 -15.05
C SER A 125 11.83 5.10 -15.65
N GLY A 126 12.11 6.08 -16.48
CA GLY A 126 13.39 6.23 -17.13
C GLY A 126 13.90 7.67 -17.17
N GLY A 127 15.20 7.84 -17.29
CA GLY A 127 15.84 9.15 -17.33
C GLY A 127 17.35 9.07 -17.51
N VAL A 128 18.00 10.19 -17.25
CA VAL A 128 19.45 10.33 -17.34
C VAL A 128 19.99 10.79 -15.98
N CYS A 129 21.05 10.13 -15.55
CA CYS A 129 21.85 10.51 -14.40
C CYS A 129 23.31 10.62 -14.84
N LEU A 130 23.92 11.80 -14.72
CA LEU A 130 25.24 12.09 -15.26
C LEU A 130 26.07 12.95 -14.30
N SER A 131 27.35 12.61 -14.15
CA SER A 131 28.35 13.34 -13.38
C SER A 131 29.61 13.58 -14.23
N LEU A 132 30.08 14.83 -14.30
CA LEU A 132 31.40 15.20 -14.81
C LEU A 132 32.13 16.00 -13.71
N VAL A 133 33.24 15.49 -13.21
CA VAL A 133 34.06 16.11 -12.20
C VAL A 133 35.32 16.70 -12.82
N LEU A 134 35.55 17.98 -12.60
CA LEU A 134 36.66 18.76 -13.09
C LEU A 134 37.63 19.05 -11.92
N THR A 135 38.90 18.68 -12.04
CA THR A 135 39.92 18.93 -11.02
C THR A 135 40.97 19.85 -11.63
N TYR A 136 41.32 20.92 -10.89
CA TYR A 136 42.27 21.94 -11.30
C TYR A 136 43.59 21.84 -10.53
N ALA A 137 44.66 22.41 -11.08
CA ALA A 137 46.02 22.35 -10.53
C ALA A 137 46.16 22.99 -9.13
N ASP A 138 45.25 23.90 -8.79
CA ASP A 138 45.15 24.54 -7.46
C ASP A 138 44.43 23.65 -6.42
N GLY A 139 44.05 22.43 -6.81
CA GLY A 139 43.31 21.48 -5.96
C GLY A 139 41.80 21.73 -5.93
N HIS A 140 41.30 22.80 -6.58
CA HIS A 140 39.86 23.04 -6.66
C HIS A 140 39.20 22.01 -7.55
N ARG A 141 38.00 21.60 -7.15
CA ARG A 141 37.16 20.67 -7.91
C ARG A 141 35.79 21.28 -8.18
N GLU A 142 35.32 21.10 -9.38
CA GLU A 142 33.98 21.51 -9.81
C GLU A 142 33.25 20.30 -10.40
N ALA A 143 31.94 20.31 -10.33
CA ALA A 143 31.16 19.24 -10.89
C ALA A 143 30.02 19.76 -11.76
N VAL A 144 29.80 19.10 -12.89
CA VAL A 144 28.63 19.26 -13.75
C VAL A 144 27.75 18.04 -13.56
N PHE A 145 26.71 18.17 -12.72
CA PHE A 145 25.77 17.11 -12.39
C PHE A 145 24.47 17.27 -13.19
N SER A 146 23.81 16.14 -13.49
CA SER A 146 22.44 16.19 -13.94
C SER A 146 21.54 16.73 -12.82
N ALA A 147 20.81 17.81 -13.10
CA ALA A 147 19.99 18.53 -12.16
C ALA A 147 18.89 19.33 -12.90
N ALA A 148 18.04 20.05 -12.16
CA ALA A 148 16.93 20.84 -12.73
C ALA A 148 17.37 21.98 -13.66
N ASP A 149 18.63 22.34 -13.65
CA ASP A 149 19.19 23.39 -14.53
C ASP A 149 19.57 22.89 -15.93
N TRP A 150 19.52 21.56 -16.17
CA TRP A 150 19.63 21.02 -17.52
C TRP A 150 18.43 21.39 -18.38
N ARG A 151 18.66 21.47 -19.69
CA ARG A 151 17.60 21.61 -20.68
C ARG A 151 17.25 20.25 -21.25
N CYS A 152 15.96 20.00 -21.52
CA CYS A 152 15.52 18.76 -22.14
C CYS A 152 14.49 19.00 -23.24
N SER A 153 14.42 18.09 -24.19
CA SER A 153 13.48 18.19 -25.32
C SER A 153 12.96 16.82 -25.75
N LYS A 154 11.75 16.82 -26.28
CA LYS A 154 11.08 15.66 -26.91
C LYS A 154 11.42 15.52 -28.37
N ALA A 155 11.95 16.58 -29.00
CA ALA A 155 12.37 16.62 -30.38
C ALA A 155 13.70 17.36 -30.50
N VAL A 156 14.43 17.11 -31.55
CA VAL A 156 15.75 17.65 -31.78
C VAL A 156 15.92 18.13 -33.23
N ALA A 157 16.74 19.17 -33.43
CA ALA A 157 17.19 19.63 -34.73
C ALA A 157 18.69 19.34 -34.91
N ASP A 158 19.17 19.40 -36.13
CA ASP A 158 20.59 19.17 -36.47
C ASP A 158 21.50 20.12 -35.65
N GLY A 159 22.64 19.58 -35.23
CA GLY A 159 23.63 20.33 -34.45
C GLY A 159 23.31 20.49 -32.95
N TRP A 160 22.26 19.86 -32.46
CA TRP A 160 21.81 19.97 -31.03
C TRP A 160 22.89 19.56 -30.02
N THR A 161 23.85 18.73 -30.39
CA THR A 161 24.96 18.31 -29.52
C THR A 161 26.11 19.31 -29.47
N GLY A 162 26.11 20.31 -30.36
CA GLY A 162 27.19 21.27 -30.50
C GLY A 162 27.02 22.53 -29.64
N ILE A 163 28.12 23.22 -29.32
CA ILE A 163 28.15 24.40 -28.46
C ILE A 163 27.38 25.59 -29.07
N GLY A 164 27.26 25.68 -30.37
CA GLY A 164 26.55 26.77 -31.04
C GLY A 164 25.05 26.64 -31.16
N PHE A 165 24.49 25.54 -30.68
CA PHE A 165 23.05 25.31 -30.71
C PHE A 165 22.33 26.17 -29.66
N ASP A 166 21.26 26.83 -30.06
CA ASP A 166 20.41 27.60 -29.16
C ASP A 166 19.35 26.68 -28.54
N ASP A 167 19.53 26.35 -27.27
CA ASP A 167 18.59 25.58 -26.47
C ASP A 167 17.70 26.43 -25.54
N SER A 168 17.66 27.75 -25.74
CA SER A 168 16.88 28.67 -24.92
C SER A 168 15.38 28.35 -24.91
N GLY A 169 14.88 27.79 -26.04
CA GLY A 169 13.50 27.32 -26.18
C GLY A 169 13.22 25.93 -25.56
N TRP A 170 14.22 25.22 -25.07
CA TRP A 170 14.02 23.95 -24.42
C TRP A 170 13.59 24.14 -22.96
N PRO A 171 12.58 23.40 -22.48
CA PRO A 171 12.22 23.45 -21.07
C PRO A 171 13.36 22.93 -20.17
N ARG A 172 13.31 23.30 -18.90
CA ARG A 172 14.20 22.73 -17.89
C ARG A 172 13.83 21.28 -17.61
N ALA A 173 14.83 20.47 -17.31
CA ALA A 173 14.63 19.11 -16.91
C ALA A 173 13.88 19.03 -15.56
N ARG A 174 13.00 18.06 -15.44
CA ARG A 174 12.39 17.70 -14.18
C ARG A 174 13.31 16.73 -13.44
N VAL A 175 13.59 17.02 -12.17
CA VAL A 175 14.21 16.07 -11.24
C VAL A 175 13.09 15.16 -10.72
N PHE A 176 13.22 13.85 -10.92
CA PHE A 176 12.22 12.91 -10.45
C PHE A 176 12.72 11.96 -9.36
N ALA A 177 14.04 11.81 -9.22
CA ALA A 177 14.66 11.03 -8.17
C ALA A 177 16.07 11.53 -7.86
N ASP A 178 16.47 11.43 -6.59
CA ASP A 178 17.88 11.49 -6.23
C ASP A 178 18.54 10.17 -6.66
N VAL A 179 19.85 10.20 -6.93
CA VAL A 179 20.64 8.99 -7.23
C VAL A 179 20.39 7.89 -6.21
N LEU A 180 20.15 8.28 -4.96
CA LEU A 180 19.92 7.42 -3.80
C LEU A 180 18.58 6.66 -3.80
N THR A 181 17.63 7.01 -4.65
CA THR A 181 16.26 6.48 -4.60
C THR A 181 15.95 5.39 -5.60
N MET A 182 16.87 5.10 -6.54
CA MET A 182 16.63 4.09 -7.57
C MET A 182 17.09 2.70 -7.09
N PRO A 183 16.24 1.66 -7.23
CA PRO A 183 16.46 0.33 -6.62
C PRO A 183 17.62 -0.48 -7.21
N TRP A 184 18.23 -0.03 -8.32
CA TRP A 184 19.31 -0.73 -9.03
C TRP A 184 20.71 -0.15 -8.81
N MET A 185 20.85 0.89 -7.99
CA MET A 185 22.15 1.46 -7.67
C MET A 185 22.60 1.15 -6.24
N SER A 186 23.85 0.68 -6.07
CA SER A 186 24.43 0.46 -4.75
C SER A 186 25.00 1.75 -4.15
N LEU A 187 25.03 1.84 -2.81
CA LEU A 187 25.71 2.92 -2.08
C LEU A 187 27.19 3.08 -2.45
N ALA A 188 27.86 1.96 -2.82
CA ALA A 188 29.24 1.98 -3.26
C ALA A 188 29.41 2.70 -4.60
N ASP A 189 28.47 2.49 -5.53
CA ASP A 189 28.50 3.12 -6.86
C ASP A 189 28.26 4.63 -6.74
N MET A 190 27.40 5.04 -5.81
CA MET A 190 27.09 6.45 -5.56
C MET A 190 28.21 7.22 -4.85
N SER A 191 28.95 6.55 -3.95
CA SER A 191 30.08 7.18 -3.27
C SER A 191 31.15 7.67 -4.25
N GLN A 192 31.28 7.01 -5.41
CA GLN A 192 32.21 7.39 -6.47
C GLN A 192 31.78 8.65 -7.25
N LEU A 193 30.51 9.07 -7.12
CA LEU A 193 29.99 10.28 -7.77
C LEU A 193 30.04 11.53 -6.90
N MET A 194 30.39 11.39 -5.62
CA MET A 194 30.39 12.47 -4.64
C MET A 194 31.76 13.18 -4.60
N LEU A 195 31.74 14.48 -4.38
CA LEU A 195 32.95 15.26 -4.09
C LEU A 195 33.49 14.94 -2.68
N PRO A 196 34.81 15.13 -2.40
CA PRO A 196 35.39 14.85 -1.08
C PRO A 196 34.70 15.59 0.08
N ASP A 197 34.28 16.83 -0.13
CA ASP A 197 33.57 17.61 0.89
C ASP A 197 32.17 17.04 1.18
N GLU A 198 31.54 16.44 0.19
CA GLU A 198 30.28 15.75 0.33
C GLU A 198 30.42 14.44 1.12
N HIS A 199 31.53 13.71 0.96
CA HIS A 199 31.85 12.58 1.80
C HIS A 199 31.93 12.97 3.28
N THR A 200 32.65 14.07 3.58
CA THR A 200 32.79 14.58 4.94
C THR A 200 31.41 14.96 5.53
N ARG A 201 30.58 15.65 4.75
CA ARG A 201 29.20 16.00 5.13
C ARG A 201 28.33 14.77 5.36
N ARG A 202 28.37 13.82 4.45
CA ARG A 202 27.65 12.52 4.57
C ARG A 202 28.05 11.79 5.85
N ASP A 203 29.35 11.68 6.12
CA ASP A 203 29.86 10.99 7.30
C ASP A 203 29.39 11.69 8.59
N ALA A 204 29.33 13.02 8.60
CA ALA A 204 28.77 13.79 9.71
C ALA A 204 27.27 13.52 9.91
N ILE A 205 26.50 13.46 8.82
CA ILE A 205 25.06 13.11 8.85
C ILE A 205 24.86 11.70 9.41
N LEU A 206 25.63 10.71 8.91
CA LEU A 206 25.55 9.33 9.38
C LEU A 206 25.94 9.21 10.86
N ALA A 207 26.97 9.92 11.30
CA ALA A 207 27.35 9.98 12.71
C ALA A 207 26.23 10.59 13.57
N ALA A 208 25.62 11.68 13.14
CA ALA A 208 24.48 12.29 13.83
C ALA A 208 23.26 11.35 13.91
N ARG A 209 22.98 10.62 12.83
CA ARG A 209 21.94 9.57 12.80
C ARG A 209 22.24 8.48 13.83
N GLN A 210 23.48 8.00 13.87
CA GLN A 210 23.91 6.98 14.81
C GLN A 210 23.73 7.42 16.27
N VAL A 211 24.11 8.67 16.61
CA VAL A 211 23.91 9.23 17.95
C VAL A 211 22.42 9.26 18.34
N ARG A 212 21.52 9.61 17.41
CA ARG A 212 20.07 9.60 17.67
C ARG A 212 19.57 8.18 17.93
N VAL A 213 20.02 7.20 17.14
CA VAL A 213 19.66 5.78 17.34
C VAL A 213 20.15 5.28 18.69
N GLU A 214 21.40 5.57 19.06
CA GLU A 214 21.96 5.16 20.37
C GLU A 214 21.18 5.76 21.54
N LYS A 215 20.77 7.03 21.41
CA LYS A 215 19.92 7.68 22.40
C LYS A 215 18.54 6.98 22.50
N ALA A 216 17.94 6.60 21.35
CA ALA A 216 16.68 5.87 21.34
C ALA A 216 16.82 4.48 21.97
N LEU A 217 17.89 3.74 21.64
CA LEU A 217 18.18 2.44 22.24
C LEU A 217 18.40 2.53 23.75
N LYS A 218 19.16 3.54 24.20
CA LYS A 218 19.38 3.80 25.63
C LYS A 218 18.07 4.11 26.36
N ALA A 219 17.18 4.86 25.76
CA ALA A 219 15.86 5.14 26.32
C ALA A 219 15.00 3.87 26.47
N MET A 220 15.27 2.84 25.69
CA MET A 220 14.58 1.53 25.80
C MET A 220 15.20 0.61 26.86
N GLU A 221 16.39 0.95 27.41
CA GLU A 221 17.00 0.14 28.46
C GLU A 221 16.05 0.04 29.68
N GLY A 222 15.83 -1.18 30.17
CA GLY A 222 14.92 -1.43 31.29
C GLY A 222 13.42 -1.46 30.94
N GLU A 223 12.99 -1.01 29.75
CA GLU A 223 11.59 -1.17 29.33
C GLU A 223 11.26 -2.66 29.10
N PRO A 224 10.08 -3.14 29.55
CA PRO A 224 9.63 -4.49 29.19
C PRO A 224 9.21 -4.54 27.71
N LYS A 225 9.23 -5.72 27.10
CA LYS A 225 8.58 -5.94 25.81
C LYS A 225 7.07 -5.75 25.96
N PRO A 226 6.39 -4.94 25.13
CA PRO A 226 4.97 -4.68 25.28
C PRO A 226 4.13 -5.89 24.89
N VAL A 227 3.08 -6.16 25.63
CA VAL A 227 1.95 -6.98 25.20
C VAL A 227 0.99 -6.07 24.44
N CYS A 228 0.62 -6.46 23.23
CA CYS A 228 -0.17 -5.64 22.32
C CYS A 228 -1.58 -6.23 22.12
N LYS A 229 -2.58 -5.35 22.11
CA LYS A 229 -3.99 -5.73 21.94
C LYS A 229 -4.70 -4.70 21.07
N ILE A 230 -5.80 -5.12 20.47
CA ILE A 230 -6.77 -4.21 19.87
C ILE A 230 -7.88 -4.00 20.88
N ILE A 231 -8.21 -2.74 21.14
CA ILE A 231 -9.32 -2.37 22.03
C ILE A 231 -10.27 -1.45 21.28
N TYR A 232 -11.56 -1.59 21.57
CA TYR A 232 -12.61 -0.74 21.04
C TYR A 232 -13.26 0.08 22.14
N GLU A 233 -13.39 1.39 21.93
CA GLU A 233 -14.15 2.28 22.77
C GLU A 233 -15.14 3.07 21.92
N LYS A 234 -16.42 2.94 22.22
CA LYS A 234 -17.49 3.59 21.41
C LYS A 234 -17.32 3.42 19.90
N GLY A 235 -17.01 2.19 19.46
CA GLY A 235 -16.83 1.85 18.05
C GLY A 235 -15.50 2.30 17.43
N LYS A 236 -14.65 3.03 18.16
CA LYS A 236 -13.32 3.46 17.71
C LYS A 236 -12.26 2.46 18.15
N PRO A 237 -11.42 1.95 17.23
CA PRO A 237 -10.33 1.04 17.56
C PRO A 237 -9.08 1.81 18.01
N TYR A 238 -8.33 1.19 18.94
CA TYR A 238 -7.01 1.61 19.37
C TYR A 238 -6.06 0.43 19.42
N PHE A 239 -4.76 0.69 19.19
CA PHE A 239 -3.73 -0.22 19.61
C PHE A 239 -3.40 0.04 21.08
N ASP A 240 -3.60 -0.94 21.94
CA ASP A 240 -3.04 -0.97 23.29
C ASP A 240 -1.66 -1.61 23.22
N ILE A 241 -0.61 -0.84 23.38
CA ILE A 241 0.78 -1.29 23.31
C ILE A 241 1.38 -1.12 24.72
N GLY A 242 1.42 -2.21 25.47
CA GLY A 242 1.96 -2.20 26.84
C GLY A 242 1.17 -1.31 27.80
N GLY A 243 -0.16 -1.26 27.67
CA GLY A 243 -1.04 -0.43 28.49
C GLY A 243 -1.15 1.03 28.05
N ARG A 244 -0.47 1.44 26.97
CA ARG A 244 -0.60 2.76 26.34
C ARG A 244 -1.45 2.67 25.07
N ARG A 245 -2.40 3.60 24.93
CA ARG A 245 -3.26 3.68 23.75
C ARG A 245 -2.61 4.48 22.63
N PHE A 246 -2.68 3.93 21.43
CA PHE A 246 -2.26 4.59 20.20
C PHE A 246 -3.42 4.58 19.20
N GLU A 247 -3.52 5.64 18.42
CA GLU A 247 -4.44 5.65 17.27
C GLU A 247 -4.09 4.53 16.30
N THR A 248 -5.10 3.89 15.72
CA THR A 248 -4.89 2.88 14.69
C THR A 248 -4.67 3.56 13.33
N ALA A 249 -3.73 4.48 13.28
CA ALA A 249 -3.34 5.21 12.07
C ALA A 249 -1.81 5.30 12.01
N PHE A 250 -1.22 5.03 10.84
CA PHE A 250 0.23 5.04 10.68
C PHE A 250 0.68 5.24 9.23
N TYR A 251 1.98 5.46 9.05
CA TYR A 251 2.65 5.48 7.77
C TYR A 251 3.32 4.14 7.50
N ASN A 252 3.10 3.59 6.32
CA ASN A 252 3.61 2.29 5.92
C ASN A 252 4.39 2.40 4.60
N ALA A 253 5.69 2.13 4.63
CA ALA A 253 6.51 1.86 3.45
C ALA A 253 6.81 0.36 3.33
N SER A 254 6.48 -0.42 4.37
CA SER A 254 6.61 -1.88 4.42
C SER A 254 8.04 -2.34 4.08
N GLU A 255 8.18 -3.41 3.30
CA GLU A 255 9.46 -3.93 2.82
C GLU A 255 10.17 -3.00 1.80
N ASN A 256 9.45 -2.00 1.28
CA ASN A 256 9.99 -1.02 0.34
C ASN A 256 10.75 0.14 1.01
N TRP A 257 10.83 0.16 2.35
CA TRP A 257 11.60 1.18 3.05
C TRP A 257 13.05 1.21 2.54
N ASN A 258 13.49 2.40 2.11
CA ASN A 258 14.85 2.64 1.66
C ASN A 258 15.53 3.66 2.59
N CYS A 259 16.55 3.21 3.32
CA CYS A 259 17.32 4.01 4.27
C CYS A 259 18.05 5.20 3.64
N ASP A 260 18.29 5.14 2.34
CA ASP A 260 19.02 6.15 1.59
C ASP A 260 18.09 7.19 0.92
N SER A 261 16.77 6.95 0.93
CA SER A 261 15.80 7.85 0.33
C SER A 261 15.55 9.08 1.21
N THR A 262 16.04 10.22 0.76
CA THR A 262 15.79 11.52 1.42
C THR A 262 14.29 11.87 1.43
N ALA A 263 13.56 11.54 0.37
CA ALA A 263 12.12 11.78 0.30
C ALA A 263 11.36 10.99 1.38
N LEU A 264 11.68 9.69 1.57
CA LEU A 264 11.08 8.89 2.64
C LEU A 264 11.44 9.40 4.03
N ARG A 265 12.66 9.86 4.22
CA ARG A 265 13.11 10.42 5.49
C ARG A 265 12.36 11.71 5.83
N ARG A 266 12.23 12.66 4.87
CA ARG A 266 11.44 13.90 5.05
C ARG A 266 9.98 13.58 5.32
N GLN A 267 9.40 12.67 4.57
CA GLN A 267 8.02 12.22 4.72
C GLN A 267 7.80 11.56 6.10
N THR A 268 8.73 10.73 6.57
CA THR A 268 8.68 10.16 7.93
C THR A 268 8.72 11.24 9.00
N ALA A 269 9.58 12.26 8.85
CA ALA A 269 9.63 13.41 9.75
C ALA A 269 8.30 14.18 9.76
N MET A 270 7.70 14.39 8.60
CA MET A 270 6.37 15.01 8.46
C MET A 270 5.29 14.25 9.22
N PHE A 271 5.25 12.92 9.13
CA PHE A 271 4.30 12.10 9.88
C PHE A 271 4.56 12.14 11.38
N ARG A 272 5.83 12.10 11.82
CA ARG A 272 6.22 12.32 13.22
C ARG A 272 5.68 13.66 13.74
N ASP A 273 5.90 14.74 12.99
CA ASP A 273 5.53 16.10 13.39
C ASP A 273 4.00 16.28 13.45
N ALA A 274 3.25 15.53 12.65
CA ALA A 274 1.79 15.41 12.77
C ALA A 274 1.36 14.55 13.98
N GLY A 275 2.30 14.00 14.76
CA GLY A 275 2.07 13.20 15.96
C GLY A 275 1.77 11.73 15.68
N MET A 276 2.28 11.20 14.58
CA MET A 276 2.19 9.79 14.22
C MET A 276 3.55 9.13 14.48
N HIS A 277 3.57 8.12 15.35
CA HIS A 277 4.76 7.40 15.79
C HIS A 277 4.70 5.90 15.49
N LEU A 278 3.78 5.48 14.63
CA LEU A 278 3.64 4.11 14.17
C LEU A 278 4.08 4.01 12.71
N TYR A 279 4.91 3.01 12.41
CA TYR A 279 5.50 2.83 11.08
C TYR A 279 5.48 1.37 10.66
N GLY A 280 5.29 1.13 9.36
CA GLY A 280 5.48 -0.17 8.74
C GLY A 280 6.83 -0.23 8.03
N VAL A 281 7.67 -1.20 8.43
CA VAL A 281 8.91 -1.57 7.72
C VAL A 281 8.94 -3.08 7.56
N GLY A 282 9.80 -3.61 6.70
CA GLY A 282 9.80 -5.06 6.51
C GLY A 282 10.91 -5.60 5.64
N VAL A 283 10.83 -6.89 5.37
CA VAL A 283 11.80 -7.63 4.57
C VAL A 283 11.12 -8.36 3.42
N ARG A 284 11.87 -8.55 2.33
CA ARG A 284 11.51 -9.46 1.23
C ARG A 284 12.31 -10.74 1.39
N ILE A 285 11.62 -11.87 1.38
CA ILE A 285 12.23 -13.18 1.59
C ILE A 285 13.44 -13.45 0.66
N PRO A 286 13.44 -13.15 -0.66
CA PRO A 286 14.58 -13.42 -1.52
C PRO A 286 15.79 -12.52 -1.27
N ASN A 287 15.61 -11.40 -0.58
CA ASN A 287 16.71 -10.50 -0.26
C ASN A 287 17.50 -10.98 0.96
N VAL A 288 16.85 -11.74 1.84
CA VAL A 288 17.41 -12.06 3.18
C VAL A 288 17.63 -13.55 3.42
N TRP A 289 16.93 -14.44 2.71
CA TRP A 289 17.07 -15.90 2.91
C TRP A 289 17.90 -16.52 1.79
N ARG A 290 19.03 -17.14 2.16
CA ARG A 290 20.02 -17.73 1.25
C ARG A 290 19.79 -19.22 1.07
N GLU A 291 20.34 -19.80 -0.02
CA GLU A 291 20.27 -21.22 -0.34
C GLU A 291 20.91 -22.12 0.72
N ASP A 292 21.96 -21.66 1.39
CA ASP A 292 22.61 -22.36 2.50
C ASP A 292 21.80 -22.34 3.81
N GLY A 293 20.61 -21.76 3.77
CA GLY A 293 19.71 -21.63 4.92
C GLY A 293 20.03 -20.46 5.85
N SER A 294 21.05 -19.66 5.58
CA SER A 294 21.35 -18.46 6.37
C SER A 294 20.31 -17.35 6.10
N ILE A 295 20.11 -16.49 7.10
CA ILE A 295 19.20 -15.33 7.02
C ILE A 295 20.01 -14.07 7.33
N ASP A 296 19.89 -13.09 6.46
CA ASP A 296 20.44 -11.75 6.68
C ASP A 296 19.46 -10.90 7.51
N PHE A 297 19.66 -10.90 8.81
CA PHE A 297 18.84 -10.12 9.74
C PHE A 297 19.12 -8.62 9.70
N ALA A 298 20.29 -8.22 9.18
CA ALA A 298 20.74 -6.83 9.20
C ALA A 298 19.83 -5.92 8.35
N ASP A 299 19.15 -6.44 7.34
CA ASP A 299 18.21 -5.64 6.51
C ASP A 299 17.07 -5.06 7.34
N ALA A 300 16.41 -5.90 8.16
CA ALA A 300 15.33 -5.44 9.04
C ALA A 300 15.84 -4.45 10.10
N GLU A 301 16.97 -4.77 10.74
CA GLU A 301 17.55 -3.91 11.77
C GLU A 301 17.97 -2.55 11.23
N ARG A 302 18.56 -2.51 10.03
CA ARG A 302 18.95 -1.27 9.36
C ARG A 302 17.75 -0.35 9.13
N LYS A 303 16.62 -0.89 8.63
CA LYS A 303 15.38 -0.13 8.41
C LYS A 303 14.78 0.40 9.71
N ILE A 304 14.74 -0.41 10.76
CA ILE A 304 14.30 0.01 12.10
C ILE A 304 15.18 1.15 12.63
N ARG A 305 16.51 0.99 12.55
CA ARG A 305 17.48 2.01 13.01
C ARG A 305 17.32 3.32 12.23
N ASP A 306 17.11 3.24 10.93
CA ASP A 306 16.92 4.42 10.11
C ASP A 306 15.68 5.22 10.54
N VAL A 307 14.54 4.57 10.74
CA VAL A 307 13.33 5.24 11.26
C VAL A 307 13.57 5.79 12.66
N LEU A 308 14.25 5.05 13.56
CA LEU A 308 14.60 5.54 14.90
C LEU A 308 15.53 6.76 14.87
N SER A 309 16.34 6.92 13.83
CA SER A 309 17.17 8.11 13.63
C SER A 309 16.33 9.38 13.31
N ILE A 310 15.10 9.21 12.87
CA ILE A 310 14.15 10.29 12.53
C ILE A 310 13.18 10.49 13.69
N ASP A 311 12.56 9.39 14.14
CA ASP A 311 11.60 9.36 15.23
C ASP A 311 12.06 8.40 16.35
N PRO A 312 12.68 8.90 17.43
CA PRO A 312 13.12 8.07 18.56
C PRO A 312 11.97 7.38 19.32
N GLU A 313 10.72 7.82 19.14
CA GLU A 313 9.53 7.21 19.74
C GLU A 313 8.86 6.18 18.84
N ALA A 314 9.39 5.97 17.64
CA ALA A 314 8.83 5.07 16.63
C ALA A 314 8.52 3.67 17.17
N ARG A 315 7.39 3.13 16.71
CA ARG A 315 6.98 1.73 16.93
C ARG A 315 6.66 1.07 15.59
N PHE A 316 6.88 -0.22 15.50
CA PHE A 316 6.98 -0.91 14.23
C PHE A 316 5.97 -2.02 14.07
N GLN A 317 5.31 -2.06 12.91
CA GLN A 317 4.78 -3.25 12.30
C GLN A 317 5.85 -3.80 11.35
N ILE A 318 6.18 -5.07 11.46
CA ILE A 318 7.15 -5.72 10.58
C ILE A 318 6.42 -6.53 9.53
N SER A 319 6.54 -6.12 8.26
CA SER A 319 6.06 -6.88 7.10
C SER A 319 7.07 -7.97 6.73
N ILE A 320 6.61 -9.17 6.45
CA ILE A 320 7.44 -10.30 6.00
C ILE A 320 6.87 -10.74 4.64
N ALA A 321 7.43 -10.18 3.56
CA ALA A 321 6.97 -10.41 2.20
C ALA A 321 7.50 -11.74 1.66
N CYS A 322 6.66 -12.77 1.70
CA CYS A 322 6.97 -14.11 1.21
C CYS A 322 6.51 -14.37 -0.23
N GLU A 323 6.00 -13.35 -0.93
CA GLU A 323 5.43 -13.47 -2.28
C GLU A 323 6.48 -13.72 -3.37
N TYR A 324 7.71 -13.29 -3.15
CA TYR A 324 8.74 -13.33 -4.16
C TYR A 324 9.34 -14.72 -4.31
N PRO A 325 9.51 -15.24 -5.56
CA PRO A 325 10.05 -16.56 -5.76
C PRO A 325 11.52 -16.64 -5.35
N LEU A 326 11.81 -17.61 -4.54
CA LEU A 326 13.19 -18.04 -4.26
C LEU A 326 13.64 -18.98 -5.38
N ARG A 327 14.45 -18.50 -6.32
CA ARG A 327 14.87 -19.31 -7.50
C ARG A 327 15.49 -20.65 -7.09
N TRP A 328 16.35 -20.64 -6.08
CA TRP A 328 16.98 -21.85 -5.57
C TRP A 328 15.94 -22.83 -4.97
N TRP A 329 14.92 -22.33 -4.28
CA TRP A 329 13.87 -23.18 -3.70
C TRP A 329 12.99 -23.80 -4.79
N ILE A 330 12.59 -23.02 -5.76
CA ILE A 330 11.78 -23.44 -6.91
C ILE A 330 12.51 -24.54 -7.71
N GLN A 331 13.81 -24.36 -7.98
CA GLN A 331 14.62 -25.33 -8.69
C GLN A 331 14.72 -26.67 -7.91
N LYS A 332 14.77 -26.58 -6.59
CA LYS A 332 14.87 -27.75 -5.71
C LYS A 332 13.52 -28.48 -5.54
N HIS A 333 12.40 -27.77 -5.68
CA HIS A 333 11.06 -28.29 -5.40
C HIS A 333 10.07 -28.07 -6.56
N PRO A 334 10.33 -28.54 -7.78
CA PRO A 334 9.48 -28.26 -8.95
C PRO A 334 8.08 -28.87 -8.85
N ASP A 335 7.88 -29.92 -8.04
CA ASP A 335 6.59 -30.56 -7.82
C ASP A 335 5.68 -29.83 -6.84
N GLU A 336 6.20 -28.80 -6.17
CA GLU A 336 5.49 -28.01 -5.16
C GLU A 336 4.92 -26.69 -5.72
N LEU A 337 5.05 -26.50 -7.04
CA LEU A 337 4.64 -25.26 -7.71
C LEU A 337 3.18 -25.31 -8.15
N VAL A 338 2.62 -24.08 -8.32
CA VAL A 338 1.29 -23.89 -8.89
C VAL A 338 1.21 -24.42 -10.33
N GLY A 339 0.11 -25.09 -10.65
CA GLY A 339 -0.25 -25.48 -12.02
C GLY A 339 -1.45 -24.68 -12.51
N TYR A 340 -1.67 -24.67 -13.83
CA TYR A 340 -2.71 -23.84 -14.44
C TYR A 340 -3.57 -24.67 -15.40
N ALA A 341 -4.89 -24.68 -15.21
CA ALA A 341 -5.83 -25.44 -16.03
C ALA A 341 -5.96 -24.87 -17.46
N ASN A 342 -5.67 -23.61 -17.67
CA ASN A 342 -5.73 -22.92 -18.99
C ASN A 342 -4.36 -22.44 -19.47
N GLY A 343 -3.30 -23.21 -19.18
CA GLY A 343 -1.94 -22.82 -19.50
C GLY A 343 -1.38 -21.72 -18.58
N ALA A 344 -0.07 -21.74 -18.35
CA ALA A 344 0.59 -20.76 -17.52
C ALA A 344 0.53 -19.36 -18.15
N PRO A 345 0.49 -18.28 -17.33
CA PRO A 345 0.67 -16.92 -17.82
C PRO A 345 2.01 -16.75 -18.54
N ASP A 346 2.06 -15.85 -19.52
CA ASP A 346 3.30 -15.52 -20.22
C ASP A 346 4.29 -14.82 -19.27
N PRO A 347 5.47 -15.40 -19.00
CA PRO A 347 6.44 -14.83 -18.09
C PRO A 347 7.12 -13.56 -18.65
N SER A 348 6.93 -13.23 -19.92
CA SER A 348 7.48 -12.01 -20.53
C SER A 348 6.61 -10.77 -20.34
N VAL A 349 5.40 -10.91 -19.82
CA VAL A 349 4.44 -9.81 -19.66
C VAL A 349 4.43 -9.29 -18.21
N GLY A 350 4.98 -8.11 -17.99
CA GLY A 350 4.96 -7.41 -16.70
C GLY A 350 5.67 -8.15 -15.55
N ASP A 351 5.15 -8.06 -14.35
CA ASP A 351 5.68 -8.73 -13.14
C ASP A 351 5.44 -10.25 -13.11
N THR A 352 5.05 -10.86 -14.22
CA THR A 352 4.64 -12.27 -14.29
C THR A 352 5.73 -13.25 -13.92
N LEU A 353 7.01 -12.94 -14.17
CA LEU A 353 8.13 -13.78 -13.72
C LEU A 353 8.10 -14.07 -12.21
N ARG A 354 7.61 -13.14 -11.41
CA ARG A 354 7.50 -13.30 -9.95
C ARG A 354 6.39 -14.29 -9.57
N ASN A 355 5.36 -14.37 -10.39
CA ASN A 355 4.08 -14.92 -9.98
C ASN A 355 3.72 -16.23 -10.68
N VAL A 356 4.29 -16.48 -11.88
CA VAL A 356 4.04 -17.72 -12.65
C VAL A 356 4.66 -18.95 -11.99
N LEU A 357 5.81 -18.78 -11.34
CA LEU A 357 6.52 -19.87 -10.66
C LEU A 357 6.30 -19.83 -9.14
N ALA A 358 5.12 -19.46 -8.69
CA ALA A 358 4.82 -19.42 -7.27
C ALA A 358 4.70 -20.83 -6.68
N PRO A 359 5.14 -21.04 -5.44
CA PRO A 359 4.78 -22.24 -4.68
C PRO A 359 3.26 -22.34 -4.51
N SER A 360 2.74 -23.57 -4.51
CA SER A 360 1.33 -23.83 -4.22
C SER A 360 0.99 -23.52 -2.76
N PHE A 361 -0.16 -22.87 -2.50
CA PHE A 361 -0.68 -22.74 -1.12
C PHE A 361 -0.88 -24.09 -0.44
N ALA A 362 -1.11 -25.14 -1.23
CA ALA A 362 -1.27 -26.51 -0.73
C ALA A 362 0.06 -27.25 -0.49
N SER A 363 1.21 -26.65 -0.84
CA SER A 363 2.53 -27.24 -0.61
C SER A 363 2.86 -27.29 0.89
N THR A 364 2.86 -28.45 1.46
CA THR A 364 3.28 -28.64 2.86
C THR A 364 4.78 -28.41 3.07
N VAL A 365 5.57 -28.57 2.02
CA VAL A 365 7.02 -28.29 2.03
C VAL A 365 7.26 -26.77 2.11
N TRP A 366 6.63 -26.00 1.25
CA TRP A 366 6.71 -24.54 1.27
C TRP A 366 6.24 -23.95 2.60
N ARG A 367 5.06 -24.40 3.05
CA ARG A 367 4.46 -23.93 4.30
C ARG A 367 5.37 -24.18 5.49
N ARG A 368 5.98 -25.37 5.60
CA ARG A 368 6.95 -25.70 6.65
C ARG A 368 8.21 -24.83 6.57
N ASP A 369 8.81 -24.75 5.38
CA ASP A 369 10.10 -24.08 5.19
C ASP A 369 9.99 -22.57 5.46
N VAL A 370 8.89 -21.93 5.01
CA VAL A 370 8.62 -20.52 5.27
C VAL A 370 8.22 -20.27 6.73
N ALA A 371 7.47 -21.18 7.35
CA ALA A 371 7.16 -21.08 8.77
C ALA A 371 8.43 -21.12 9.64
N ASP A 372 9.42 -22.00 9.31
CA ASP A 372 10.74 -22.01 9.95
C ASP A 372 11.49 -20.68 9.75
N PHE A 373 11.52 -20.18 8.50
CA PHE A 373 12.12 -18.88 8.20
C PHE A 373 11.49 -17.75 9.04
N ILE A 374 10.15 -17.69 9.09
CA ILE A 374 9.41 -16.69 9.88
C ILE A 374 9.76 -16.81 11.36
N ALA A 375 9.75 -18.02 11.90
CA ALA A 375 10.08 -18.27 13.31
C ALA A 375 11.48 -17.78 13.65
N ARG A 376 12.46 -18.03 12.77
CA ARG A 376 13.86 -17.60 12.96
C ARG A 376 14.01 -16.09 12.85
N LEU A 377 13.38 -15.45 11.87
CA LEU A 377 13.40 -13.99 11.70
C LEU A 377 12.76 -13.27 12.89
N VAL A 378 11.54 -13.69 13.25
CA VAL A 378 10.83 -13.11 14.39
C VAL A 378 11.59 -13.38 15.70
N GLY A 379 12.07 -14.60 15.92
CA GLY A 379 12.86 -14.97 17.09
C GLY A 379 14.14 -14.12 17.23
N HIS A 380 14.82 -13.83 16.11
CA HIS A 380 15.96 -12.92 16.10
C HIS A 380 15.53 -11.51 16.53
N LEU A 381 14.54 -10.90 15.87
CA LEU A 381 14.07 -9.57 16.23
C LEU A 381 13.59 -9.48 17.68
N GLU A 382 12.97 -10.54 18.19
CA GLU A 382 12.58 -10.65 19.60
C GLU A 382 13.78 -10.75 20.57
N SER A 383 14.94 -11.17 20.11
CA SER A 383 16.16 -11.18 20.92
C SER A 383 16.89 -9.83 20.97
N THR A 384 16.51 -8.89 20.12
CA THR A 384 17.12 -7.55 20.02
C THR A 384 16.40 -6.51 20.90
N PRO A 385 17.02 -5.36 21.18
CA PRO A 385 16.36 -4.24 21.84
C PRO A 385 15.11 -3.73 21.10
N TYR A 386 15.04 -3.91 19.78
CA TYR A 386 13.94 -3.45 18.93
C TYR A 386 12.60 -4.13 19.26
N ALA A 387 12.61 -5.33 19.86
CA ALA A 387 11.42 -6.01 20.33
C ALA A 387 10.53 -5.13 21.23
N LYS A 388 11.12 -4.17 21.95
CA LYS A 388 10.41 -3.21 22.81
C LYS A 388 9.60 -2.17 22.01
N ARG A 389 9.86 -2.05 20.71
CA ARG A 389 9.21 -1.13 19.79
C ARG A 389 8.38 -1.84 18.71
N ILE A 390 8.50 -3.16 18.58
CA ILE A 390 7.69 -3.94 17.63
C ILE A 390 6.34 -4.27 18.26
N TYR A 391 5.25 -3.80 17.65
CA TYR A 391 3.89 -4.06 18.11
C TYR A 391 3.13 -5.09 17.26
N ALA A 392 3.55 -5.30 16.01
CA ALA A 392 2.88 -6.22 15.10
C ALA A 392 3.85 -6.88 14.11
N TYR A 393 3.49 -8.09 13.67
CA TYR A 393 4.09 -8.78 12.54
C TYR A 393 3.03 -9.05 11.48
N ARG A 394 3.42 -9.01 10.21
CA ARG A 394 2.54 -9.27 9.09
C ARG A 394 3.25 -10.16 8.07
N PRO A 395 3.21 -11.48 8.24
CA PRO A 395 3.66 -12.42 7.22
C PRO A 395 2.59 -12.52 6.12
N ASP A 396 3.00 -12.25 4.88
CA ASP A 396 2.10 -12.26 3.73
C ASP A 396 2.67 -13.09 2.58
N PHE A 397 1.78 -13.74 1.83
CA PHE A 397 2.11 -14.55 0.67
C PHE A 397 1.08 -14.34 -0.45
N GLY A 398 1.36 -14.86 -1.65
CA GLY A 398 0.53 -14.64 -2.82
C GLY A 398 0.85 -13.32 -3.51
N VAL A 399 0.22 -13.09 -4.65
CA VAL A 399 0.44 -11.90 -5.47
C VAL A 399 0.06 -10.64 -4.71
N TYR A 400 0.94 -9.65 -4.72
CA TYR A 400 0.77 -8.37 -4.01
C TYR A 400 0.55 -8.51 -2.49
N HIS A 401 0.98 -9.63 -1.89
CA HIS A 401 0.71 -9.98 -0.47
C HIS A 401 -0.75 -10.36 -0.18
N GLU A 402 -1.59 -10.50 -1.20
CA GLU A 402 -3.05 -10.58 -1.07
C GLU A 402 -3.60 -12.02 -1.11
N TRP A 403 -2.78 -13.04 -0.82
CA TRP A 403 -3.19 -14.45 -0.66
C TRP A 403 -3.96 -15.03 -1.84
N HIS A 404 -3.54 -14.72 -3.05
CA HIS A 404 -4.06 -15.30 -4.28
C HIS A 404 -2.97 -15.58 -5.31
N TYR A 405 -3.28 -16.34 -6.35
CA TYR A 405 -2.37 -16.60 -7.45
C TYR A 405 -2.52 -15.56 -8.56
N PHE A 406 -1.44 -15.34 -9.32
CA PHE A 406 -1.50 -14.58 -10.56
C PHE A 406 -2.36 -15.29 -11.60
N GLY A 407 -3.09 -14.53 -12.40
CA GLY A 407 -3.86 -15.07 -13.52
C GLY A 407 -5.08 -15.90 -13.15
N MET A 408 -5.60 -15.77 -11.93
CA MET A 408 -6.78 -16.53 -11.44
C MET A 408 -7.92 -16.62 -12.46
N ALA A 409 -8.26 -15.50 -13.11
CA ALA A 409 -9.36 -15.42 -14.04
C ALA A 409 -9.16 -16.22 -15.33
N HIS A 410 -7.99 -16.06 -15.92
CA HIS A 410 -7.72 -16.53 -17.28
C HIS A 410 -6.97 -17.84 -17.30
N HIS A 411 -6.12 -18.06 -16.31
CA HIS A 411 -5.21 -19.21 -16.27
C HIS A 411 -5.66 -20.31 -15.31
N MET A 412 -6.60 -20.02 -14.42
CA MET A 412 -7.26 -20.97 -13.52
C MET A 412 -6.29 -21.83 -12.71
N PRO A 413 -5.48 -21.25 -11.78
CA PRO A 413 -4.71 -22.01 -10.82
C PRO A 413 -5.68 -22.71 -9.81
N ASP A 414 -5.30 -23.70 -9.04
CA ASP A 414 -4.06 -24.42 -9.01
C ASP A 414 -4.30 -25.88 -9.40
N THR A 415 -3.59 -26.37 -10.40
CA THR A 415 -3.65 -27.78 -10.85
C THR A 415 -2.33 -28.51 -10.57
N GLY A 416 -1.47 -27.93 -9.73
CA GLY A 416 -0.19 -28.51 -9.36
C GLY A 416 -0.30 -29.83 -8.61
N LYS A 417 0.80 -30.57 -8.56
CA LYS A 417 0.84 -31.88 -7.85
C LYS A 417 0.49 -31.74 -6.36
N ALA A 418 1.02 -30.71 -5.71
CA ALA A 418 0.74 -30.44 -4.30
C ALA A 418 -0.75 -30.18 -4.06
N MET A 419 -1.40 -29.37 -4.92
CA MET A 419 -2.83 -29.08 -4.82
C MET A 419 -3.68 -30.32 -5.11
N THR A 420 -3.35 -31.11 -6.15
CA THR A 420 -4.07 -32.36 -6.46
C THR A 420 -4.00 -33.33 -5.27
N ALA A 421 -2.83 -33.48 -4.66
CA ALA A 421 -2.67 -34.35 -3.49
C ALA A 421 -3.48 -33.81 -2.28
N ALA A 422 -3.50 -32.53 -2.06
CA ALA A 422 -4.31 -31.90 -1.00
C ALA A 422 -5.82 -32.09 -1.27
N PHE A 423 -6.26 -31.91 -2.51
CA PHE A 423 -7.66 -32.12 -2.90
C PHE A 423 -8.13 -33.55 -2.66
N ARG A 424 -7.32 -34.54 -2.97
CA ARG A 424 -7.63 -35.96 -2.70
C ARG A 424 -7.83 -36.23 -1.21
N ARG A 425 -6.92 -35.72 -0.35
CA ARG A 425 -7.05 -35.81 1.12
C ARG A 425 -8.28 -35.07 1.64
N TRP A 426 -8.58 -33.88 1.05
CA TRP A 426 -9.74 -33.10 1.40
C TRP A 426 -11.03 -33.82 1.09
N LEU A 427 -11.15 -34.44 -0.10
CA LEU A 427 -12.30 -35.25 -0.49
C LEU A 427 -12.50 -36.46 0.44
N GLU A 428 -11.43 -37.15 0.81
CA GLU A 428 -11.52 -38.27 1.73
C GLU A 428 -12.06 -37.87 3.11
N ARG A 429 -11.61 -36.70 3.61
CA ARG A 429 -12.11 -36.08 4.84
C ARG A 429 -13.57 -35.63 4.72
N GLU A 430 -13.91 -34.92 3.66
CA GLU A 430 -15.24 -34.34 3.43
C GLU A 430 -16.31 -35.44 3.30
N TYR A 431 -15.99 -36.46 2.56
CA TYR A 431 -16.88 -37.64 2.38
C TYR A 431 -16.66 -38.74 3.43
N LYS A 432 -15.89 -38.44 4.50
CA LYS A 432 -15.67 -39.34 5.65
C LYS A 432 -15.20 -40.76 5.25
N GLY A 433 -14.41 -40.86 4.18
CA GLY A 433 -13.95 -42.13 3.61
C GLY A 433 -15.00 -42.92 2.82
N ASP A 434 -16.24 -42.42 2.68
CA ASP A 434 -17.29 -43.07 1.88
C ASP A 434 -17.12 -42.72 0.38
N VAL A 435 -16.46 -43.59 -0.37
CA VAL A 435 -16.24 -43.44 -1.80
C VAL A 435 -17.55 -43.47 -2.60
N GLU A 436 -18.57 -44.19 -2.12
CA GLU A 436 -19.87 -44.25 -2.79
C GLU A 436 -20.62 -42.90 -2.62
N ALA A 437 -20.47 -42.22 -1.50
CA ALA A 437 -20.99 -40.88 -1.33
C ALA A 437 -20.33 -39.88 -2.31
N LEU A 438 -19.01 -39.96 -2.51
CA LEU A 438 -18.28 -39.16 -3.52
C LEU A 438 -18.81 -39.46 -4.92
N ARG A 439 -18.94 -40.77 -5.30
CA ARG A 439 -19.47 -41.19 -6.61
C ARG A 439 -20.86 -40.63 -6.89
N ARG A 440 -21.74 -40.74 -5.91
CA ARG A 440 -23.10 -40.17 -6.00
C ARG A 440 -23.08 -38.66 -6.15
N ALA A 441 -22.32 -37.96 -5.31
CA ALA A 441 -22.24 -36.51 -5.31
C ALA A 441 -21.71 -35.97 -6.63
N TRP A 442 -20.71 -36.61 -7.21
CA TRP A 442 -20.12 -36.20 -8.49
C TRP A 442 -20.81 -36.82 -9.71
N ASN A 443 -21.73 -37.73 -9.52
CA ASN A 443 -22.33 -38.53 -10.58
C ASN A 443 -21.25 -39.19 -11.48
N ARG A 444 -20.20 -39.78 -10.85
CA ARG A 444 -19.04 -40.40 -11.50
C ARG A 444 -18.75 -41.77 -10.89
N PRO A 445 -19.30 -42.87 -11.46
CA PRO A 445 -19.19 -44.20 -10.86
C PRO A 445 -17.75 -44.71 -10.70
N GLY A 446 -16.82 -44.23 -11.56
CA GLY A 446 -15.42 -44.68 -11.55
C GLY A 446 -14.49 -43.85 -10.67
N VAL A 447 -14.94 -42.78 -10.05
CA VAL A 447 -14.07 -41.91 -9.23
C VAL A 447 -13.75 -42.56 -7.89
N THR A 448 -12.53 -42.38 -7.44
CA THR A 448 -12.06 -42.74 -6.10
C THR A 448 -11.26 -41.59 -5.51
N PHE A 449 -11.01 -41.58 -4.22
CA PHE A 449 -10.16 -40.53 -3.60
C PHE A 449 -8.76 -40.55 -4.22
N ALA A 450 -8.21 -41.68 -4.61
CA ALA A 450 -6.88 -41.75 -5.24
C ALA A 450 -6.84 -41.26 -6.71
N THR A 451 -7.97 -41.32 -7.42
CA THR A 451 -8.06 -40.96 -8.85
C THR A 451 -8.78 -39.65 -9.11
N ALA A 452 -9.26 -38.99 -8.06
CA ALA A 452 -9.87 -37.66 -8.20
C ALA A 452 -8.81 -36.63 -8.65
N GLU A 453 -9.18 -35.85 -9.64
CA GLU A 453 -8.33 -34.79 -10.19
C GLU A 453 -8.98 -33.42 -9.94
N VAL A 454 -8.15 -32.39 -9.91
CA VAL A 454 -8.62 -30.98 -9.91
C VAL A 454 -9.44 -30.75 -11.18
N PRO A 455 -10.64 -30.13 -11.12
CA PRO A 455 -11.50 -29.93 -12.27
C PRO A 455 -10.77 -29.19 -13.40
N ALA A 456 -10.93 -29.70 -14.63
CA ALA A 456 -10.39 -29.09 -15.83
C ALA A 456 -11.08 -27.75 -16.13
N LYS A 457 -10.50 -26.98 -17.05
CA LYS A 457 -11.02 -25.66 -17.47
C LYS A 457 -12.51 -25.69 -17.81
N GLU A 458 -12.91 -26.68 -18.62
CA GLU A 458 -14.30 -26.80 -19.10
C GLU A 458 -15.29 -27.05 -17.95
N GLU A 459 -14.87 -27.78 -16.93
CA GLU A 459 -15.69 -28.00 -15.74
C GLU A 459 -15.77 -26.73 -14.87
N ARG A 460 -14.64 -26.05 -14.70
CA ARG A 460 -14.58 -24.80 -13.90
C ARG A 460 -15.38 -23.66 -14.54
N LEU A 461 -15.50 -23.63 -15.86
CA LEU A 461 -16.31 -22.64 -16.60
C LEU A 461 -17.78 -23.03 -16.72
N ARG A 462 -18.15 -24.30 -16.44
CA ARG A 462 -19.54 -24.75 -16.58
C ARG A 462 -20.45 -24.09 -15.56
N THR A 463 -21.64 -23.68 -16.04
CA THR A 463 -22.75 -23.19 -15.23
C THR A 463 -24.01 -23.97 -15.61
N SER A 464 -24.47 -24.85 -14.72
CA SER A 464 -25.61 -25.75 -14.99
C SER A 464 -26.96 -25.17 -14.57
N ALA A 465 -26.97 -23.94 -14.01
CA ALA A 465 -28.15 -23.18 -13.61
C ALA A 465 -28.15 -21.78 -14.25
N GLY A 466 -28.25 -21.72 -15.57
CA GLY A 466 -28.18 -20.44 -16.31
C GLY A 466 -26.81 -19.83 -16.28
N THR A 467 -26.67 -18.61 -15.71
CA THR A 467 -25.37 -17.94 -15.52
C THR A 467 -24.63 -18.37 -14.25
N LEU A 468 -25.24 -19.24 -13.44
CA LEU A 468 -24.69 -19.72 -12.18
C LEU A 468 -24.41 -21.23 -12.22
N ARG A 469 -23.49 -21.70 -11.38
CA ARG A 469 -23.31 -23.12 -11.11
C ARG A 469 -24.51 -23.68 -10.36
N ASP A 470 -24.81 -24.95 -10.63
CA ASP A 470 -25.81 -25.74 -9.88
C ASP A 470 -25.09 -26.46 -8.73
N PRO A 471 -25.55 -26.30 -7.47
CA PRO A 471 -24.87 -26.92 -6.30
C PRO A 471 -24.75 -28.44 -6.38
N VAL A 472 -25.60 -29.12 -7.16
CA VAL A 472 -25.57 -30.57 -7.32
C VAL A 472 -24.81 -31.00 -8.58
N LYS A 473 -25.14 -30.39 -9.74
CA LYS A 473 -24.55 -30.80 -11.03
C LYS A 473 -23.09 -30.39 -11.20
N ASP A 474 -22.69 -29.24 -10.59
CA ASP A 474 -21.34 -28.70 -10.65
C ASP A 474 -20.55 -28.99 -9.36
N ARG A 475 -20.98 -30.01 -8.60
CA ARG A 475 -20.39 -30.39 -7.30
C ARG A 475 -18.88 -30.60 -7.33
N PRO A 476 -18.26 -31.25 -8.34
CA PRO A 476 -16.81 -31.40 -8.38
C PRO A 476 -16.05 -30.09 -8.31
N THR A 477 -16.53 -29.07 -9.02
CA THR A 477 -15.92 -27.72 -9.01
C THR A 477 -16.13 -27.03 -7.67
N LEU A 478 -17.30 -27.14 -7.06
CA LEU A 478 -17.57 -26.55 -5.76
C LEU A 478 -16.71 -27.18 -4.65
N ASP A 479 -16.53 -28.50 -4.68
CA ASP A 479 -15.65 -29.21 -3.75
C ASP A 479 -14.20 -28.74 -3.89
N TYR A 480 -13.74 -28.56 -5.13
CA TYR A 480 -12.40 -28.04 -5.40
C TYR A 480 -12.22 -26.62 -4.89
N LEU A 481 -13.15 -25.71 -5.16
CA LEU A 481 -13.05 -24.30 -4.75
C LEU A 481 -13.06 -24.15 -3.22
N ARG A 482 -13.86 -24.95 -2.52
CA ARG A 482 -13.82 -25.04 -1.06
C ARG A 482 -12.47 -25.52 -0.56
N CYS A 483 -11.97 -26.65 -1.11
CA CYS A 483 -10.65 -27.15 -0.78
C CYS A 483 -9.56 -26.09 -1.01
N HIS A 484 -9.60 -25.41 -2.15
CA HIS A 484 -8.62 -24.37 -2.48
C HIS A 484 -8.63 -23.21 -1.46
N SER A 485 -9.83 -22.71 -1.10
CA SER A 485 -9.99 -21.67 -0.08
C SER A 485 -9.44 -22.10 1.28
N GLU A 486 -9.69 -23.38 1.67
CA GLU A 486 -9.12 -23.95 2.90
C GLU A 486 -7.59 -24.03 2.85
N GLN A 487 -6.98 -24.36 1.69
CA GLN A 487 -5.53 -24.38 1.57
C GLN A 487 -4.92 -23.00 1.70
N VAL A 488 -5.56 -21.95 1.17
CA VAL A 488 -5.15 -20.54 1.36
C VAL A 488 -5.21 -20.19 2.84
N ARG A 489 -6.32 -20.44 3.52
CA ARG A 489 -6.51 -20.23 4.96
C ARG A 489 -5.46 -20.96 5.79
N ASP A 490 -5.23 -22.24 5.52
CA ASP A 490 -4.31 -23.06 6.29
C ASP A 490 -2.85 -22.60 6.12
N CYS A 491 -2.47 -22.16 4.91
CA CYS A 491 -1.16 -21.55 4.67
C CYS A 491 -0.98 -20.27 5.49
N LEU A 492 -1.98 -19.39 5.50
CA LEU A 492 -2.00 -18.19 6.33
C LEU A 492 -1.85 -18.52 7.82
N PHE A 493 -2.55 -19.54 8.30
CA PHE A 493 -2.46 -19.96 9.69
C PHE A 493 -1.07 -20.50 10.05
N ASP A 494 -0.42 -21.27 9.18
CA ASP A 494 0.92 -21.77 9.43
C ASP A 494 1.93 -20.64 9.59
N PHE A 495 1.87 -19.61 8.74
CA PHE A 495 2.77 -18.47 8.80
C PHE A 495 2.51 -17.59 10.03
N ASN A 496 1.25 -17.29 10.30
CA ASN A 496 0.88 -16.48 11.46
C ASN A 496 1.17 -17.21 12.78
N ARG A 497 0.91 -18.53 12.84
CA ARG A 497 1.23 -19.34 14.01
C ARG A 497 2.72 -19.29 14.31
N ALA A 498 3.58 -19.49 13.29
CA ALA A 498 5.02 -19.42 13.45
C ALA A 498 5.48 -18.07 14.02
N ALA A 499 4.94 -16.97 13.50
CA ALA A 499 5.24 -15.63 14.02
C ALA A 499 4.70 -15.42 15.45
N LYS A 500 3.46 -15.90 15.74
CA LYS A 500 2.82 -15.75 17.04
C LYS A 500 3.56 -16.50 18.14
N GLU A 501 3.97 -17.72 17.85
CA GLU A 501 4.77 -18.54 18.77
C GLU A 501 6.15 -17.94 19.00
N ALA A 502 6.85 -17.52 17.93
CA ALA A 502 8.18 -16.93 18.03
C ALA A 502 8.20 -15.61 18.83
N CYS A 503 7.14 -14.82 18.80
CA CYS A 503 7.02 -13.60 19.63
C CYS A 503 6.39 -13.85 21.00
N GLY A 504 6.17 -15.11 21.41
CA GLY A 504 5.54 -15.45 22.68
C GLY A 504 4.10 -14.94 22.83
N GLY A 505 3.38 -14.75 21.73
CA GLY A 505 2.00 -14.30 21.70
C GLY A 505 1.79 -12.80 21.99
N ARG A 506 2.85 -12.03 22.25
CA ARG A 506 2.76 -10.63 22.69
C ARG A 506 2.39 -9.63 21.61
N ALA A 507 2.82 -9.86 20.37
CA ALA A 507 2.60 -8.95 19.25
C ALA A 507 1.32 -9.30 18.48
N LEU A 508 0.76 -8.30 17.80
CA LEU A 508 -0.39 -8.47 16.91
C LEU A 508 0.04 -9.14 15.61
N LEU A 509 -0.86 -9.94 15.03
CA LEU A 509 -0.69 -10.57 13.72
C LEU A 509 -1.77 -10.10 12.76
N GLY A 510 -1.40 -9.81 11.52
CA GLY A 510 -2.34 -9.40 10.49
C GLY A 510 -1.93 -9.81 9.09
N ASN A 511 -2.88 -9.69 8.15
CA ASN A 511 -2.68 -10.07 6.76
C ASN A 511 -3.55 -9.22 5.83
N TYR A 512 -3.18 -9.11 4.57
CA TYR A 512 -4.08 -8.67 3.50
C TYR A 512 -5.08 -9.79 3.23
N CYS A 513 -6.31 -9.64 3.69
CA CYS A 513 -7.32 -10.68 3.55
C CYS A 513 -8.74 -10.15 3.77
N GLY A 514 -9.74 -10.98 3.45
CA GLY A 514 -11.13 -10.75 3.76
C GLY A 514 -11.88 -9.89 2.74
N TYR A 515 -11.39 -9.79 1.51
CA TYR A 515 -12.06 -9.06 0.44
C TYR A 515 -13.35 -9.76 0.03
N PHE A 516 -14.40 -8.98 -0.13
CA PHE A 516 -15.71 -9.42 -0.61
C PHE A 516 -16.18 -8.61 -1.80
N PHE A 517 -16.03 -7.29 -1.74
CA PHE A 517 -16.32 -6.37 -2.82
C PHE A 517 -15.08 -6.16 -3.70
N GLU A 518 -15.28 -5.91 -5.00
CA GLU A 518 -14.22 -5.68 -5.97
C GLU A 518 -13.16 -6.80 -5.98
N MET A 519 -13.61 -8.03 -5.84
CA MET A 519 -12.72 -9.18 -6.00
C MET A 519 -12.66 -9.55 -7.48
N PRO A 520 -11.47 -9.60 -8.09
CA PRO A 520 -11.35 -10.21 -9.40
C PRO A 520 -11.56 -11.73 -9.24
N PHE A 521 -12.68 -12.27 -9.77
CA PHE A 521 -12.96 -13.71 -9.81
C PHE A 521 -13.06 -14.38 -8.43
N PRO A 522 -13.96 -13.94 -7.58
CA PRO A 522 -14.06 -14.40 -6.19
C PRO A 522 -14.30 -15.92 -6.07
N ALA A 523 -14.93 -16.54 -7.07
CA ALA A 523 -15.23 -17.97 -7.07
C ALA A 523 -14.00 -18.88 -7.20
N GLU A 524 -12.83 -18.37 -7.56
CA GLU A 524 -11.62 -19.20 -7.71
C GLU A 524 -10.91 -19.51 -6.38
N GLY A 525 -11.64 -19.42 -5.26
CA GLY A 525 -11.20 -19.89 -3.94
C GLY A 525 -10.52 -18.85 -3.07
N TRP A 526 -10.43 -17.62 -3.52
CA TRP A 526 -9.76 -16.53 -2.83
C TRP A 526 -10.62 -15.97 -1.68
N HIS A 527 -10.09 -15.85 -0.49
CA HIS A 527 -10.68 -15.20 0.70
C HIS A 527 -12.08 -15.70 1.13
N LEU A 528 -12.57 -16.85 0.63
CA LEU A 528 -13.90 -17.33 0.96
C LEU A 528 -14.00 -17.92 2.40
N GLU A 529 -12.85 -18.25 3.01
CA GLU A 529 -12.77 -18.74 4.39
C GLU A 529 -12.63 -17.59 5.43
N ASN A 530 -13.15 -16.40 5.12
CA ASN A 530 -12.91 -15.21 5.92
C ASN A 530 -13.42 -15.31 7.36
N GLU A 531 -14.58 -15.96 7.58
CA GLU A 531 -15.09 -16.17 8.92
C GLU A 531 -14.15 -17.03 9.76
N ALA A 532 -13.66 -18.14 9.21
CA ALA A 532 -12.71 -19.02 9.90
C ALA A 532 -11.38 -18.30 10.18
N ILE A 533 -10.93 -17.44 9.26
CA ILE A 533 -9.73 -16.62 9.45
C ILE A 533 -9.94 -15.65 10.62
N LEU A 534 -11.07 -14.96 10.67
CA LEU A 534 -11.39 -14.01 11.75
C LEU A 534 -11.66 -14.68 13.11
N ASP A 535 -12.17 -15.92 13.13
CA ASP A 535 -12.37 -16.68 14.36
C ASP A 535 -11.05 -17.25 14.92
N SER A 536 -9.96 -17.22 14.12
CA SER A 536 -8.66 -17.73 14.52
C SER A 536 -7.98 -16.88 15.60
N PRO A 537 -7.26 -17.49 16.56
CA PRO A 537 -6.40 -16.75 17.50
C PRO A 537 -5.11 -16.21 16.85
N TYR A 538 -4.81 -16.61 15.62
CA TYR A 538 -3.58 -16.22 14.89
C TYR A 538 -3.76 -14.95 14.06
N VAL A 539 -4.94 -14.35 14.01
CA VAL A 539 -5.21 -13.11 13.26
C VAL A 539 -5.83 -12.08 14.20
N ASP A 540 -5.18 -10.94 14.33
CA ASP A 540 -5.66 -9.83 15.15
C ASP A 540 -6.24 -8.69 14.27
N PHE A 541 -5.71 -8.50 13.05
CA PHE A 541 -6.19 -7.50 12.11
C PHE A 541 -6.11 -7.97 10.66
N GLN A 542 -6.98 -7.42 9.82
CA GLN A 542 -6.95 -7.62 8.38
C GLN A 542 -6.77 -6.30 7.67
N VAL A 543 -5.95 -6.29 6.61
CA VAL A 543 -5.67 -5.15 5.76
C VAL A 543 -6.42 -5.26 4.45
N SER A 544 -6.84 -4.14 3.89
CA SER A 544 -7.37 -4.05 2.54
C SER A 544 -7.05 -2.68 1.96
N PRO A 545 -6.48 -2.60 0.74
CA PRO A 545 -6.48 -1.34 0.02
C PRO A 545 -7.91 -0.88 -0.23
N PHE A 546 -8.06 0.42 -0.46
CA PHE A 546 -9.31 0.95 -1.03
C PHE A 546 -9.53 0.37 -2.43
N PRO A 547 -10.79 0.29 -2.91
CA PRO A 547 -11.09 -0.18 -4.26
C PRO A 547 -10.30 0.57 -5.33
N TYR A 548 -9.95 -0.12 -6.42
CA TYR A 548 -9.12 0.45 -7.50
C TYR A 548 -9.94 1.02 -8.67
N SER A 549 -11.24 0.79 -8.69
CA SER A 549 -12.09 1.28 -9.76
C SER A 549 -12.21 2.81 -9.77
N SER A 550 -12.40 3.42 -10.93
CA SER A 550 -12.62 4.86 -11.05
C SER A 550 -13.88 5.32 -10.31
N GLU A 551 -14.92 4.49 -10.28
CA GLU A 551 -16.15 4.74 -9.55
C GLU A 551 -15.94 4.89 -8.03
N ALA A 552 -14.81 4.39 -7.49
CA ALA A 552 -14.44 4.58 -6.09
C ALA A 552 -13.33 5.62 -5.90
N ARG A 553 -12.28 5.57 -6.73
CA ARG A 553 -11.06 6.37 -6.51
C ARG A 553 -11.12 7.78 -7.07
N ASP A 554 -11.83 8.02 -8.16
CA ASP A 554 -11.92 9.37 -8.75
C ASP A 554 -12.50 10.37 -7.74
N GLY A 555 -12.07 11.60 -7.83
CA GLY A 555 -12.64 12.68 -7.06
C GLY A 555 -14.13 12.88 -7.36
N GLY A 556 -14.92 13.15 -6.32
CA GLY A 556 -16.39 13.20 -6.40
C GLY A 556 -17.07 11.85 -6.20
N ASN A 557 -16.33 10.74 -6.23
CA ASN A 557 -16.85 9.39 -5.99
C ASN A 557 -16.64 8.90 -4.56
N GLY A 558 -17.35 7.84 -4.17
CA GLY A 558 -17.39 7.30 -2.83
C GLY A 558 -16.47 6.10 -2.62
N GLN A 559 -15.59 6.17 -1.62
CA GLN A 559 -14.88 4.99 -1.14
C GLN A 559 -15.83 4.06 -0.38
N TYR A 560 -15.53 2.77 -0.46
CA TYR A 560 -16.13 1.73 0.37
C TYR A 560 -15.04 0.75 0.84
N SER A 561 -15.31 -0.03 1.88
CA SER A 561 -14.42 -1.11 2.26
C SER A 561 -14.61 -2.31 1.34
N ARG A 562 -13.53 -2.91 0.85
CA ARG A 562 -13.59 -4.19 0.11
C ARG A 562 -14.05 -5.36 1.00
N ARG A 563 -14.15 -5.15 2.31
CA ARG A 563 -14.52 -6.16 3.32
C ARG A 563 -15.92 -5.91 3.88
N LEU A 564 -16.50 -6.97 4.44
CA LEU A 564 -17.68 -6.91 5.27
C LEU A 564 -17.27 -6.47 6.69
N LEU A 565 -17.38 -5.16 6.99
CA LEU A 565 -16.74 -4.54 8.16
C LEU A 565 -17.23 -5.08 9.51
N GLU A 566 -18.53 -5.37 9.62
CA GLU A 566 -19.11 -5.88 10.86
C GLU A 566 -18.57 -7.28 11.21
N ALA A 567 -18.17 -8.08 10.21
CA ALA A 567 -17.53 -9.38 10.42
C ALA A 567 -16.26 -9.26 11.29
N THR A 568 -15.46 -8.25 11.01
CA THR A 568 -14.20 -7.96 11.74
C THR A 568 -14.51 -7.37 13.13
N ARG A 569 -15.40 -6.38 13.17
CA ARG A 569 -15.70 -5.61 14.41
C ARG A 569 -16.35 -6.46 15.49
N ARG A 570 -17.35 -7.31 15.15
CA ARG A 570 -18.02 -8.16 16.14
C ARG A 570 -17.09 -9.19 16.80
N ARG A 571 -15.98 -9.53 16.13
CA ARG A 571 -14.97 -10.45 16.66
C ARG A 571 -13.85 -9.73 17.44
N GLY A 572 -13.98 -8.40 17.64
CA GLY A 572 -12.96 -7.60 18.30
C GLY A 572 -11.64 -7.49 17.51
N LYS A 573 -11.66 -7.83 16.23
CA LYS A 573 -10.52 -7.73 15.30
C LYS A 573 -10.51 -6.36 14.64
N LEU A 574 -9.36 -5.92 14.11
CA LEU A 574 -9.23 -4.63 13.47
C LEU A 574 -9.31 -4.75 11.94
N ALA A 575 -10.17 -3.94 11.34
CA ALA A 575 -10.13 -3.63 9.92
C ALA A 575 -9.18 -2.44 9.70
N LEU A 576 -8.09 -2.65 8.94
CA LEU A 576 -7.17 -1.62 8.49
C LEU A 576 -7.42 -1.29 7.03
N MET A 577 -7.65 -0.01 6.73
CA MET A 577 -7.78 0.50 5.37
C MET A 577 -6.41 1.00 4.90
N GLU A 578 -5.97 0.56 3.75
CA GLU A 578 -4.76 1.04 3.11
C GLU A 578 -5.08 2.12 2.08
N ALA A 579 -4.55 3.31 2.27
CA ALA A 579 -4.58 4.37 1.26
C ALA A 579 -3.27 4.35 0.48
N ASP A 580 -3.26 3.57 -0.59
CA ASP A 580 -2.21 3.54 -1.60
C ASP A 580 -2.56 4.47 -2.80
N THR A 581 -3.25 5.54 -2.48
CA THR A 581 -3.72 6.54 -3.44
C THR A 581 -2.55 7.30 -4.04
N ARG A 582 -2.32 7.10 -5.35
CA ARG A 582 -1.27 7.80 -6.10
C ARG A 582 -1.56 9.28 -6.11
N THR A 583 -0.55 10.07 -5.79
CA THR A 583 -0.59 11.53 -5.91
C THR A 583 0.07 11.97 -7.21
N THR A 584 -0.07 13.24 -7.55
CA THR A 584 0.61 13.86 -8.69
C THR A 584 2.15 13.92 -8.53
N LEU A 585 2.69 13.50 -7.36
CA LEU A 585 4.14 13.26 -7.16
C LEU A 585 4.58 11.86 -7.63
N THR A 586 3.65 10.97 -7.91
CA THR A 586 3.97 9.60 -8.31
C THR A 586 4.67 9.58 -9.66
N VAL A 587 5.86 8.98 -9.72
CA VAL A 587 6.69 8.96 -10.93
C VAL A 587 6.12 8.00 -11.98
N ASN A 588 5.55 6.88 -11.53
CA ASN A 588 4.94 5.89 -12.41
C ASN A 588 3.51 5.56 -11.93
N PRO A 589 2.54 6.44 -12.22
CA PRO A 589 1.18 6.28 -11.72
C PRO A 589 0.44 5.09 -12.36
N GLY A 590 0.82 4.66 -13.54
CA GLY A 590 0.07 3.66 -14.32
C GLY A 590 -1.39 4.10 -14.51
N CYS A 591 -2.33 3.14 -14.38
CA CYS A 591 -3.78 3.41 -14.42
C CYS A 591 -4.34 3.84 -13.05
N HIS A 592 -3.50 4.04 -12.05
CA HIS A 592 -3.95 4.27 -10.66
C HIS A 592 -3.88 5.74 -10.21
N LEU A 593 -3.54 6.67 -11.08
CA LEU A 593 -3.62 8.10 -10.79
C LEU A 593 -5.03 8.61 -11.11
N HIS A 594 -5.72 9.09 -10.08
CA HIS A 594 -7.10 9.55 -10.13
C HIS A 594 -7.24 11.06 -9.87
N SER A 595 -6.13 11.79 -9.85
CA SER A 595 -6.05 13.24 -9.67
C SER A 595 -5.23 13.88 -10.78
N LYS A 596 -5.45 15.18 -11.02
CA LYS A 596 -4.74 15.98 -12.01
C LYS A 596 -3.97 17.14 -11.37
N THR A 597 -4.34 17.53 -10.17
CA THR A 597 -3.77 18.65 -9.46
C THR A 597 -3.48 18.28 -8.01
N ARG A 598 -2.64 19.07 -7.34
CA ARG A 598 -2.34 18.89 -5.91
C ARG A 598 -3.58 19.10 -5.03
N GLU A 599 -4.49 19.98 -5.42
CA GLU A 599 -5.75 20.21 -4.70
C GLU A 599 -6.64 18.95 -4.76
N GLU A 600 -6.68 18.29 -5.90
CA GLU A 600 -7.39 17.02 -6.07
C GLU A 600 -6.76 15.90 -5.24
N ASP A 601 -5.43 15.78 -5.19
CA ASP A 601 -4.71 14.87 -4.30
C ASP A 601 -5.19 15.04 -2.85
N ILE A 602 -5.18 16.29 -2.36
CA ILE A 602 -5.56 16.64 -0.99
C ILE A 602 -7.01 16.26 -0.70
N ALA A 603 -7.94 16.55 -1.63
CA ALA A 603 -9.35 16.22 -1.46
C ALA A 603 -9.59 14.71 -1.37
N ILE A 604 -8.92 13.93 -2.22
CA ILE A 604 -9.01 12.47 -2.25
C ILE A 604 -8.41 11.86 -0.97
N LEU A 605 -7.20 12.28 -0.57
CA LEU A 605 -6.56 11.79 0.66
C LEU A 605 -7.38 12.14 1.91
N ALA A 606 -7.97 13.33 1.96
CA ALA A 606 -8.88 13.72 3.05
C ALA A 606 -10.17 12.87 3.06
N ARG A 607 -10.72 12.49 1.89
CA ARG A 607 -11.87 11.56 1.78
C ARG A 607 -11.53 10.19 2.34
N ASP A 608 -10.38 9.64 1.94
CA ASP A 608 -9.93 8.31 2.35
C ASP A 608 -9.74 8.25 3.88
N PHE A 609 -9.16 9.31 4.45
CA PHE A 609 -9.08 9.47 5.90
C PHE A 609 -10.46 9.56 6.57
N ALA A 610 -11.34 10.42 6.04
CA ALA A 610 -12.66 10.69 6.61
C ALA A 610 -13.57 9.44 6.62
N SER A 611 -13.56 8.67 5.51
CA SER A 611 -14.32 7.43 5.40
C SER A 611 -13.88 6.42 6.45
N SER A 612 -12.55 6.19 6.59
CA SER A 612 -12.00 5.26 7.58
C SER A 612 -12.32 5.66 9.02
N LEU A 613 -12.30 6.97 9.32
CA LEU A 613 -12.66 7.51 10.63
C LEU A 613 -14.15 7.28 10.94
N CYS A 614 -15.05 7.60 10.00
CA CYS A 614 -16.48 7.41 10.18
C CYS A 614 -16.85 5.93 10.31
N TRP A 615 -16.18 5.05 9.60
CA TRP A 615 -16.39 3.60 9.73
C TRP A 615 -15.79 2.99 11.02
N GLY A 616 -15.03 3.75 11.82
CA GLY A 616 -14.33 3.20 12.97
C GLY A 616 -13.32 2.12 12.60
N CYS A 617 -12.56 2.36 11.54
CA CYS A 617 -11.49 1.49 11.04
C CYS A 617 -10.11 2.02 11.41
N GLY A 618 -9.11 1.14 11.39
CA GLY A 618 -7.71 1.57 11.30
C GLY A 618 -7.38 2.07 9.90
N PHE A 619 -6.26 2.76 9.76
CA PHE A 619 -5.92 3.42 8.52
C PHE A 619 -4.41 3.60 8.39
N TRP A 620 -3.85 3.44 7.19
CA TRP A 620 -2.50 3.88 6.89
C TRP A 620 -2.36 4.51 5.50
N TYR A 621 -1.41 5.44 5.38
CA TYR A 621 -0.92 5.89 4.09
C TYR A 621 0.22 4.97 3.64
N TYR A 622 0.16 4.53 2.38
CA TYR A 622 1.14 3.65 1.76
C TYR A 622 1.56 4.22 0.41
N ASP A 623 2.88 4.31 0.17
CA ASP A 623 3.43 4.94 -1.02
C ASP A 623 4.47 4.07 -1.76
N PHE A 624 4.50 2.79 -1.49
CA PHE A 624 5.51 1.86 -2.04
C PHE A 624 6.97 2.30 -1.82
N GLY A 625 7.23 3.17 -0.85
CA GLY A 625 8.55 3.72 -0.60
C GLY A 625 9.02 4.74 -1.65
N GLN A 626 8.10 5.43 -2.33
CA GLN A 626 8.41 6.31 -3.46
C GLN A 626 8.29 7.81 -3.15
N GLY A 627 7.90 8.19 -1.94
CA GLY A 627 7.83 9.60 -1.55
C GLY A 627 6.64 10.38 -2.11
N TRP A 628 5.49 9.74 -2.30
CA TRP A 628 4.30 10.36 -2.91
C TRP A 628 3.73 11.53 -2.13
N TYR A 629 4.10 11.68 -0.86
CA TYR A 629 3.62 12.74 0.03
C TYR A 629 4.70 13.78 0.37
N ASP A 630 5.85 13.76 -0.29
CA ASP A 630 6.99 14.64 0.00
C ASP A 630 6.77 16.05 -0.58
N ALA A 631 5.77 16.78 -0.06
CA ALA A 631 5.48 18.17 -0.40
C ALA A 631 4.83 18.93 0.77
N PRO A 632 5.01 20.27 0.85
CA PRO A 632 4.48 21.10 1.94
C PRO A 632 2.96 21.00 2.13
N GLU A 633 2.22 20.87 1.04
CA GLU A 633 0.75 20.78 1.05
C GLU A 633 0.26 19.52 1.76
N PHE A 634 0.98 18.40 1.64
CA PHE A 634 0.67 17.19 2.37
C PHE A 634 1.02 17.30 3.85
N ASN A 635 2.12 18.00 4.19
CA ASN A 635 2.46 18.30 5.58
C ASN A 635 1.33 19.10 6.25
N GLU A 636 0.78 20.11 5.56
CA GLU A 636 -0.36 20.89 6.04
C GLU A 636 -1.60 19.99 6.21
N LEU A 637 -1.91 19.13 5.23
CA LEU A 637 -3.04 18.21 5.30
C LEU A 637 -2.93 17.30 6.54
N PHE A 638 -1.80 16.59 6.69
CA PHE A 638 -1.62 15.61 7.76
C PHE A 638 -1.59 16.28 9.14
N GLY A 639 -0.98 17.48 9.23
CA GLY A 639 -1.02 18.31 10.43
C GLY A 639 -2.43 18.69 10.86
N LYS A 640 -3.39 18.82 9.93
CA LYS A 640 -4.80 19.12 10.20
C LYS A 640 -5.61 17.86 10.56
N ILE A 641 -5.48 16.77 9.78
CA ILE A 641 -6.39 15.62 9.90
C ILE A 641 -6.04 14.66 11.05
N PHE A 642 -4.77 14.42 11.38
CA PHE A 642 -4.43 13.51 12.46
C PHE A 642 -4.86 13.99 13.85
N PRO A 643 -4.81 15.30 14.21
CA PRO A 643 -5.45 15.79 15.41
C PRO A 643 -6.96 15.50 15.46
N ILE A 644 -7.66 15.57 14.33
CA ILE A 644 -9.10 15.26 14.24
C ILE A 644 -9.36 13.81 14.65
N ARG A 645 -8.52 12.86 14.20
CA ARG A 645 -8.68 11.46 14.60
C ARG A 645 -8.59 11.27 16.11
N ARG A 646 -7.68 11.98 16.79
CA ARG A 646 -7.58 11.94 18.27
C ARG A 646 -8.80 12.57 18.95
N GLU A 647 -9.38 13.60 18.36
CA GLU A 647 -10.54 14.34 18.91
C GLU A 647 -11.86 13.57 18.77
N ILE A 648 -12.07 12.85 17.67
CA ILE A 648 -13.27 12.04 17.47
C ILE A 648 -13.12 10.73 18.26
N THR A 649 -13.92 10.56 19.30
CA THR A 649 -13.86 9.42 20.22
C THR A 649 -15.07 8.48 20.12
N ASP A 650 -16.12 8.85 19.39
CA ASP A 650 -17.32 8.03 19.18
C ASP A 650 -17.54 7.76 17.70
N CYS A 651 -17.13 6.56 17.27
CA CYS A 651 -17.25 6.07 15.89
C CYS A 651 -18.33 4.97 15.79
N ARG A 652 -19.28 4.88 16.73
CA ARG A 652 -20.38 3.91 16.64
C ARG A 652 -21.18 4.17 15.36
N SER A 653 -21.49 3.11 14.66
CA SER A 653 -22.34 3.20 13.47
C SER A 653 -23.75 3.67 13.82
N ILE A 654 -24.25 4.61 13.03
CA ILE A 654 -25.61 5.14 13.07
C ILE A 654 -26.44 4.72 11.84
N SER A 655 -25.89 3.84 11.02
CA SER A 655 -26.53 3.36 9.78
C SER A 655 -27.87 2.67 10.07
N GLU A 656 -28.87 2.93 9.25
CA GLU A 656 -30.18 2.26 9.30
C GLU A 656 -30.28 1.10 8.31
N VAL A 657 -29.30 0.98 7.40
CA VAL A 657 -29.23 0.00 6.32
C VAL A 657 -28.04 -0.93 6.53
N LEU A 658 -28.29 -2.25 6.39
CA LEU A 658 -27.25 -3.27 6.35
C LEU A 658 -27.22 -3.94 4.98
N VAL A 659 -26.05 -3.95 4.34
CA VAL A 659 -25.77 -4.77 3.17
C VAL A 659 -25.25 -6.12 3.64
N VAL A 660 -25.89 -7.19 3.20
CA VAL A 660 -25.58 -8.56 3.60
C VAL A 660 -24.98 -9.32 2.44
N GLY A 661 -23.73 -9.77 2.59
CA GLY A 661 -23.02 -10.61 1.63
C GLY A 661 -23.03 -12.09 2.01
N ASP A 662 -23.03 -12.96 1.01
CA ASP A 662 -22.98 -14.41 1.19
C ASP A 662 -21.78 -15.03 0.47
N TYR A 663 -20.78 -15.46 1.25
CA TYR A 663 -19.57 -16.11 0.70
C TYR A 663 -19.88 -17.44 0.00
N GLU A 664 -20.86 -18.22 0.46
CA GLU A 664 -21.24 -19.48 -0.21
C GLU A 664 -21.84 -19.23 -1.59
N SER A 665 -22.65 -18.18 -1.74
CA SER A 665 -23.25 -17.81 -3.04
C SER A 665 -22.20 -17.41 -4.07
N VAL A 666 -21.03 -16.94 -3.64
CA VAL A 666 -19.90 -16.63 -4.54
C VAL A 666 -19.42 -17.88 -5.27
N LEU A 667 -19.44 -19.06 -4.64
CA LEU A 667 -19.04 -20.34 -5.25
C LEU A 667 -19.88 -20.69 -6.50
N LEU A 668 -21.10 -20.16 -6.60
CA LEU A 668 -21.96 -20.41 -7.75
C LEU A 668 -21.58 -19.58 -8.98
N THR A 669 -20.71 -18.59 -8.86
CA THR A 669 -20.22 -17.78 -9.96
C THR A 669 -18.93 -18.37 -10.56
N ASN A 670 -18.58 -18.01 -11.78
CA ASN A 670 -17.32 -18.35 -12.43
C ASN A 670 -16.72 -17.14 -13.16
N ALA A 671 -15.56 -17.31 -13.79
CA ALA A 671 -14.92 -16.24 -14.54
C ALA A 671 -15.81 -15.63 -15.64
N GLY A 672 -16.66 -16.42 -16.28
CA GLY A 672 -17.60 -15.94 -17.30
C GLY A 672 -18.83 -15.22 -16.73
N SER A 673 -19.19 -15.50 -15.48
CA SER A 673 -20.32 -14.89 -14.75
C SER A 673 -19.90 -13.92 -13.66
N SER A 674 -18.63 -13.54 -13.60
CA SER A 674 -18.08 -12.58 -12.62
C SER A 674 -18.86 -11.26 -12.66
N ARG A 675 -19.21 -10.78 -13.86
CA ARG A 675 -20.01 -9.57 -14.03
C ARG A 675 -21.33 -9.59 -13.24
N VAL A 676 -22.00 -10.73 -13.18
CA VAL A 676 -23.24 -10.87 -12.39
C VAL A 676 -22.98 -10.65 -10.90
N ASN A 677 -21.86 -11.17 -10.40
CA ASN A 677 -21.46 -10.94 -9.01
C ASN A 677 -21.06 -9.48 -8.80
N ASP A 678 -20.26 -8.91 -9.68
CA ASP A 678 -19.74 -7.55 -9.56
C ASP A 678 -20.86 -6.50 -9.61
N GLU A 679 -21.82 -6.63 -10.51
CA GLU A 679 -22.98 -5.74 -10.60
C GLU A 679 -23.83 -5.78 -9.33
N ARG A 680 -23.91 -6.93 -8.65
CA ARG A 680 -24.73 -7.11 -7.44
C ARG A 680 -23.99 -6.80 -6.16
N THR A 681 -22.67 -6.88 -6.13
CA THR A 681 -21.84 -6.59 -4.97
C THR A 681 -21.22 -5.20 -5.07
N SER A 682 -20.15 -5.04 -5.85
CA SER A 682 -19.45 -3.75 -6.02
C SER A 682 -20.35 -2.67 -6.62
N GLY A 683 -21.13 -3.02 -7.64
CA GLY A 683 -22.09 -2.09 -8.25
C GLY A 683 -23.15 -1.58 -7.27
N LEU A 684 -23.63 -2.44 -6.35
CA LEU A 684 -24.56 -2.03 -5.30
C LEU A 684 -23.93 -1.04 -4.33
N VAL A 685 -22.70 -1.31 -3.84
CA VAL A 685 -22.07 -0.41 -2.87
C VAL A 685 -21.65 0.92 -3.50
N HIS A 686 -21.31 0.94 -4.80
CA HIS A 686 -21.16 2.19 -5.56
C HIS A 686 -22.45 2.99 -5.61
N ALA A 687 -23.56 2.34 -5.99
CA ALA A 687 -24.86 3.00 -6.06
C ALA A 687 -25.31 3.53 -4.68
N LEU A 688 -25.05 2.77 -3.61
CA LEU A 688 -25.32 3.16 -2.22
C LEU A 688 -24.48 4.39 -1.79
N GLY A 689 -23.23 4.49 -2.21
CA GLY A 689 -22.34 5.63 -1.90
C GLY A 689 -22.96 6.98 -2.27
N HIS A 690 -23.74 7.03 -3.35
CA HIS A 690 -24.39 8.24 -3.88
C HIS A 690 -25.87 8.42 -3.44
N THR A 691 -26.34 7.61 -2.50
CA THR A 691 -27.73 7.75 -2.00
C THR A 691 -27.92 8.84 -0.97
N GLY A 692 -26.83 9.35 -0.37
CA GLY A 692 -26.90 10.23 0.80
C GLY A 692 -27.26 9.49 2.09
N VAL A 693 -27.09 8.15 2.15
CA VAL A 693 -27.42 7.30 3.30
C VAL A 693 -26.19 6.47 3.71
N PRO A 694 -25.72 6.61 4.95
CA PRO A 694 -24.70 5.72 5.48
C PRO A 694 -25.22 4.27 5.62
N PHE A 695 -24.36 3.28 5.35
CA PHE A 695 -24.72 1.87 5.45
C PHE A 695 -23.58 1.06 6.08
N ASP A 696 -23.93 -0.07 6.70
CA ASP A 696 -22.99 -1.06 7.22
C ASP A 696 -22.97 -2.31 6.33
N THR A 697 -21.96 -3.15 6.47
CA THR A 697 -21.77 -4.38 5.69
C THR A 697 -21.45 -5.57 6.58
N ALA A 698 -22.13 -6.72 6.39
CA ALA A 698 -21.94 -7.93 7.15
C ALA A 698 -22.16 -9.18 6.30
N SER A 699 -21.69 -10.35 6.75
CA SER A 699 -22.03 -11.62 6.11
C SER A 699 -23.36 -12.19 6.60
N VAL A 700 -23.90 -13.15 5.85
CA VAL A 700 -25.05 -13.97 6.30
C VAL A 700 -24.73 -14.66 7.63
N VAL A 701 -23.50 -15.13 7.82
CA VAL A 701 -23.07 -15.81 9.07
C VAL A 701 -23.05 -14.80 10.23
N ASP A 702 -22.57 -13.58 10.01
CA ASP A 702 -22.59 -12.54 11.04
C ASP A 702 -24.01 -12.14 11.41
N LEU A 703 -24.89 -12.01 10.43
CA LEU A 703 -26.31 -11.73 10.67
C LEU A 703 -26.99 -12.85 11.47
N ALA A 704 -26.73 -14.12 11.11
CA ALA A 704 -27.27 -15.28 11.82
C ALA A 704 -26.77 -15.42 13.26
N SER A 705 -25.61 -14.82 13.60
CA SER A 705 -25.07 -14.84 14.98
C SER A 705 -25.94 -14.07 15.98
N GLY A 706 -26.80 -13.17 15.55
CA GLY A 706 -27.63 -12.32 16.41
C GLY A 706 -26.86 -11.26 17.19
N GLN A 707 -25.57 -11.02 16.87
CA GLN A 707 -24.70 -10.09 17.60
C GLN A 707 -24.64 -8.70 16.96
N LEU A 708 -25.24 -8.52 15.78
CA LEU A 708 -25.29 -7.22 15.13
C LEU A 708 -26.36 -6.34 15.76
N LYS A 709 -26.19 -5.02 15.64
CA LYS A 709 -27.25 -4.06 16.01
C LYS A 709 -28.48 -4.28 15.12
N ASP A 710 -29.58 -3.72 15.52
CA ASP A 710 -30.82 -3.75 14.76
C ASP A 710 -30.82 -2.70 13.64
N TYR A 711 -31.25 -3.07 12.44
CA TYR A 711 -31.36 -2.19 11.29
C TYR A 711 -32.83 -2.08 10.85
N LYS A 712 -33.19 -1.01 10.14
CA LYS A 712 -34.49 -0.87 9.52
C LYS A 712 -34.60 -1.68 8.22
N MET A 713 -33.51 -1.70 7.45
CA MET A 713 -33.46 -2.35 6.14
C MET A 713 -32.25 -3.27 6.01
N TYR A 714 -32.46 -4.44 5.39
CA TYR A 714 -31.45 -5.45 5.08
C TYR A 714 -31.46 -5.70 3.58
N ILE A 715 -30.34 -5.48 2.89
CA ILE A 715 -30.18 -5.68 1.44
C ILE A 715 -29.19 -6.83 1.22
N PHE A 716 -29.70 -7.98 0.79
CA PHE A 716 -28.87 -9.16 0.47
C PHE A 716 -28.30 -9.00 -0.94
N CYS A 717 -27.03 -8.66 -1.07
CA CYS A 717 -26.47 -8.29 -2.37
C CYS A 717 -26.27 -9.47 -3.34
N ASN A 718 -25.96 -10.67 -2.84
CA ASN A 718 -25.67 -11.84 -3.67
C ASN A 718 -26.23 -13.16 -3.13
N LEU A 719 -27.42 -13.17 -2.57
CA LEU A 719 -28.03 -14.39 -2.01
C LEU A 719 -28.52 -15.32 -3.13
N HIS A 720 -27.56 -15.93 -3.87
CA HIS A 720 -27.83 -16.83 -4.99
C HIS A 720 -28.10 -18.25 -4.56
N TRP A 721 -27.54 -18.68 -3.43
CA TRP A 721 -27.72 -20.02 -2.88
C TRP A 721 -28.63 -19.96 -1.64
N MET A 722 -29.92 -20.19 -1.88
CA MET A 722 -30.91 -20.23 -0.82
C MET A 722 -30.96 -21.62 -0.17
N THR A 723 -30.60 -21.68 1.11
CA THR A 723 -30.74 -22.88 1.93
C THR A 723 -31.90 -22.74 2.92
N PRO A 724 -32.43 -23.83 3.51
CA PRO A 724 -33.50 -23.74 4.51
C PRO A 724 -33.14 -22.84 5.71
N GLU A 725 -31.85 -22.75 6.08
CA GLU A 725 -31.36 -21.87 7.14
C GLU A 725 -31.47 -20.39 6.74
N LYS A 726 -31.10 -20.06 5.51
CA LYS A 726 -31.16 -18.71 4.97
C LYS A 726 -32.60 -18.27 4.73
N GLU A 727 -33.49 -19.20 4.31
CA GLU A 727 -34.94 -18.94 4.23
C GLU A 727 -35.51 -18.57 5.60
N ARG A 728 -35.19 -19.36 6.64
CA ARG A 728 -35.61 -19.05 8.02
C ARG A 728 -35.08 -17.70 8.51
N LEU A 729 -33.83 -17.37 8.22
CA LEU A 729 -33.24 -16.10 8.57
C LEU A 729 -34.01 -14.92 7.95
N VAL A 730 -34.27 -15.00 6.64
CA VAL A 730 -35.02 -13.98 5.88
C VAL A 730 -36.46 -13.87 6.41
N ALA A 731 -37.15 -14.99 6.63
CA ALA A 731 -38.50 -15.02 7.18
C ALA A 731 -38.56 -14.36 8.57
N GLY A 732 -37.61 -14.71 9.47
CA GLY A 732 -37.55 -14.14 10.81
C GLY A 732 -37.30 -12.62 10.84
N LEU A 733 -36.58 -12.08 9.87
CA LEU A 733 -36.42 -10.60 9.72
C LEU A 733 -37.76 -9.98 9.33
N ARG A 734 -38.49 -10.57 8.37
CA ARG A 734 -39.78 -10.06 7.91
C ARG A 734 -40.83 -10.13 9.01
N GLU A 735 -40.87 -11.21 9.80
CA GLU A 735 -41.76 -11.36 10.95
C GLU A 735 -41.50 -10.28 12.02
N LYS A 736 -40.25 -9.80 12.16
CA LYS A 736 -39.88 -8.68 13.02
C LYS A 736 -40.22 -7.32 12.42
N GLY A 737 -40.91 -7.27 11.30
CA GLY A 737 -41.30 -6.03 10.62
C GLY A 737 -40.13 -5.31 9.90
N LYS A 738 -39.04 -6.02 9.60
CA LYS A 738 -37.88 -5.44 8.91
C LYS A 738 -38.09 -5.42 7.40
N THR A 739 -37.60 -4.40 6.75
CA THR A 739 -37.55 -4.35 5.27
C THR A 739 -36.42 -5.25 4.78
N VAL A 740 -36.76 -6.28 4.03
CA VAL A 740 -35.77 -7.23 3.45
C VAL A 740 -35.85 -7.17 1.95
N VAL A 741 -34.74 -6.78 1.34
CA VAL A 741 -34.55 -6.64 -0.11
C VAL A 741 -33.57 -7.72 -0.60
N ILE A 742 -34.03 -8.52 -1.56
CA ILE A 742 -33.20 -9.49 -2.31
C ILE A 742 -33.33 -9.11 -3.78
N PRO A 743 -32.37 -8.35 -4.34
CA PRO A 743 -32.51 -7.80 -5.67
C PRO A 743 -32.49 -8.91 -6.74
N GLY A 744 -33.45 -8.94 -7.60
CA GLY A 744 -33.46 -9.80 -8.80
C GLY A 744 -32.61 -9.24 -9.93
N THR A 745 -32.43 -7.91 -9.95
CA THR A 745 -31.61 -7.14 -10.91
C THR A 745 -30.73 -6.14 -10.14
N PRO A 746 -29.65 -5.63 -10.73
CA PRO A 746 -28.87 -4.55 -10.14
C PRO A 746 -29.77 -3.33 -9.81
N LEU A 747 -29.53 -2.72 -8.65
CA LEU A 747 -30.24 -1.52 -8.19
C LEU A 747 -29.40 -0.27 -8.51
N THR A 748 -30.04 0.73 -9.09
CA THR A 748 -29.43 2.05 -9.30
C THR A 748 -29.54 2.93 -8.05
N THR A 749 -28.78 4.02 -8.00
CA THR A 749 -28.90 5.05 -6.94
C THR A 749 -30.34 5.56 -6.82
N ASP A 750 -31.02 5.80 -7.94
CA ASP A 750 -32.41 6.28 -7.94
C ASP A 750 -33.39 5.23 -7.39
N ASP A 751 -33.21 3.96 -7.73
CA ASP A 751 -34.01 2.87 -7.18
C ASP A 751 -33.87 2.77 -5.68
N LEU A 752 -32.62 2.86 -5.18
CA LEU A 752 -32.31 2.84 -3.76
C LEU A 752 -32.88 4.05 -3.03
N ARG A 753 -32.77 5.25 -3.57
CA ARG A 753 -33.36 6.47 -2.96
C ARG A 753 -34.87 6.40 -2.86
N LYS A 754 -35.57 5.92 -3.91
CA LYS A 754 -37.02 5.66 -3.88
C LYS A 754 -37.39 4.65 -2.81
N LEU A 755 -36.60 3.57 -2.72
CA LEU A 755 -36.78 2.51 -1.73
C LEU A 755 -36.62 3.07 -0.30
N PHE A 756 -35.58 3.87 -0.06
CA PHE A 756 -35.29 4.49 1.22
C PHE A 756 -36.42 5.45 1.63
N ALA A 757 -36.86 6.31 0.75
CA ALA A 757 -37.98 7.21 1.02
C ALA A 757 -39.27 6.45 1.35
N ALA A 758 -39.57 5.37 0.63
CA ALA A 758 -40.78 4.57 0.85
C ALA A 758 -40.77 3.84 2.21
N HIS A 759 -39.61 3.55 2.77
CA HIS A 759 -39.44 2.83 4.04
C HIS A 759 -38.94 3.69 5.20
N GLY A 760 -38.93 5.02 5.09
CA GLY A 760 -38.56 5.95 6.16
C GLY A 760 -37.11 5.85 6.60
N ILE A 761 -36.21 5.53 5.68
CA ILE A 761 -34.75 5.61 5.89
C ILE A 761 -34.34 7.08 5.78
N HIS A 762 -33.55 7.55 6.74
CA HIS A 762 -33.13 8.94 6.78
C HIS A 762 -32.07 9.24 5.70
N ILE A 763 -32.39 10.13 4.76
CA ILE A 763 -31.47 10.62 3.73
C ILE A 763 -30.80 11.89 4.25
N TRP A 764 -29.48 11.81 4.47
CA TRP A 764 -28.67 12.90 5.03
C TRP A 764 -28.35 13.98 4.01
N ASP A 765 -28.10 13.55 2.77
CA ASP A 765 -27.76 14.45 1.66
C ASP A 765 -28.66 14.16 0.45
N GLU A 766 -29.27 15.21 -0.06
CA GLU A 766 -30.17 15.09 -1.21
C GLU A 766 -29.45 15.18 -2.58
N ASP A 767 -28.21 15.66 -2.61
CA ASP A 767 -27.43 15.68 -3.86
C ASP A 767 -26.84 14.29 -4.13
N SER A 768 -27.39 13.58 -5.09
CA SER A 768 -26.94 12.24 -5.48
C SER A 768 -25.58 12.20 -6.18
N ARG A 769 -24.89 13.31 -6.32
CA ARG A 769 -23.50 13.38 -6.81
C ARG A 769 -22.48 13.39 -5.68
N ASP A 770 -22.89 13.78 -4.49
CA ASP A 770 -22.03 13.86 -3.32
C ASP A 770 -22.03 12.54 -2.53
N VAL A 771 -21.03 12.35 -1.68
CA VAL A 771 -20.89 11.13 -0.88
C VAL A 771 -20.76 11.48 0.59
N ILE A 772 -21.60 10.85 1.43
CA ILE A 772 -21.63 11.07 2.86
C ILE A 772 -21.06 9.88 3.64
N TYR A 773 -20.27 10.18 4.66
CA TYR A 773 -19.83 9.23 5.69
C TYR A 773 -20.26 9.76 7.06
N ALA A 774 -20.84 8.91 7.90
CA ALA A 774 -21.28 9.34 9.20
C ALA A 774 -21.13 8.27 10.29
N SER A 775 -20.83 8.74 11.49
CA SER A 775 -20.85 7.98 12.75
C SER A 775 -21.52 8.82 13.84
N ALA A 776 -21.57 8.32 15.06
CA ALA A 776 -22.24 8.99 16.17
C ALA A 776 -21.71 10.41 16.46
N ALA A 777 -20.43 10.68 16.22
CA ALA A 777 -19.82 11.99 16.48
C ALA A 777 -19.16 12.67 15.28
N CYS A 778 -19.12 12.04 14.13
CA CYS A 778 -18.44 12.56 12.95
C CYS A 778 -19.32 12.42 11.72
N VAL A 779 -19.37 13.49 10.89
CA VAL A 779 -19.99 13.51 9.59
C VAL A 779 -18.99 14.08 8.60
N ALA A 780 -18.84 13.43 7.45
CA ALA A 780 -17.99 13.94 6.36
C ALA A 780 -18.77 13.92 5.06
N LEU A 781 -18.63 14.98 4.29
CA LEU A 781 -19.17 15.08 2.93
C LEU A 781 -18.01 15.25 1.95
N HIS A 782 -17.95 14.35 0.98
CA HIS A 782 -17.10 14.49 -0.19
C HIS A 782 -17.96 14.94 -1.37
N THR A 783 -17.72 16.16 -1.85
CA THR A 783 -18.58 16.81 -2.83
C THR A 783 -18.02 16.66 -4.23
N ALA A 784 -18.90 16.39 -5.19
CA ALA A 784 -18.57 16.30 -6.62
C ALA A 784 -18.70 17.64 -7.35
N THR A 785 -19.32 18.64 -6.74
CA THR A 785 -19.59 19.94 -7.37
C THR A 785 -19.47 21.09 -6.38
N PRO A 786 -19.09 22.30 -6.84
CA PRO A 786 -19.10 23.50 -6.01
C PRO A 786 -20.54 23.95 -5.69
N GLY A 787 -20.68 24.92 -4.82
CA GLY A 787 -21.96 25.53 -4.42
C GLY A 787 -22.33 25.18 -2.98
N GLU A 788 -23.43 25.77 -2.50
CA GLU A 788 -23.92 25.54 -1.14
C GLU A 788 -24.42 24.09 -1.01
N LYS A 789 -24.09 23.45 0.09
CA LYS A 789 -24.47 22.08 0.45
C LYS A 789 -25.27 22.05 1.74
N THR A 790 -26.21 21.12 1.82
CA THR A 790 -27.04 20.92 3.03
C THR A 790 -27.01 19.45 3.45
N ILE A 791 -26.55 19.21 4.69
CA ILE A 791 -26.66 17.90 5.33
C ILE A 791 -27.78 17.96 6.37
N ARG A 792 -28.73 17.02 6.31
CA ARG A 792 -29.82 16.86 7.26
C ARG A 792 -29.41 15.88 8.37
N LEU A 793 -29.39 16.35 9.60
CA LEU A 793 -29.10 15.50 10.75
C LEU A 793 -30.36 14.76 11.23
N PRO A 794 -30.26 13.53 11.75
CA PRO A 794 -31.42 12.79 12.26
C PRO A 794 -31.96 13.38 13.58
N ARG A 795 -31.19 14.26 14.21
CA ARG A 795 -31.55 14.99 15.43
C ARG A 795 -30.81 16.32 15.50
N ARG A 796 -31.32 17.25 16.29
CA ARG A 796 -30.61 18.50 16.57
C ARG A 796 -29.31 18.24 17.34
N ALA A 797 -28.27 18.98 17.02
CA ALA A 797 -26.93 18.81 17.57
C ALA A 797 -26.13 20.12 17.50
N LYS A 798 -25.09 20.23 18.34
CA LYS A 798 -24.01 21.18 18.15
C LYS A 798 -23.10 20.69 17.03
N VAL A 799 -22.77 21.58 16.08
CA VAL A 799 -21.98 21.26 14.92
C VAL A 799 -20.74 22.14 14.83
N THR A 800 -19.58 21.52 14.75
CA THR A 800 -18.29 22.19 14.52
C THR A 800 -17.64 21.60 13.25
N MET A 801 -17.32 22.44 12.27
CA MET A 801 -16.45 22.05 11.16
C MET A 801 -15.04 21.83 11.73
N LEU A 802 -14.42 20.72 11.37
CA LEU A 802 -13.06 20.36 11.80
C LEU A 802 -12.04 20.48 10.67
N TYR A 803 -12.47 20.26 9.43
CA TYR A 803 -11.65 20.33 8.23
C TYR A 803 -12.49 20.91 7.05
N PRO A 804 -11.96 21.76 6.18
CA PRO A 804 -10.54 22.21 6.07
C PRO A 804 -10.11 23.24 7.12
N GLU A 805 -11.05 23.86 7.81
CA GLU A 805 -10.81 24.84 8.88
C GLU A 805 -11.67 24.55 10.12
N ARG A 806 -11.19 24.95 11.28
CA ARG A 806 -11.97 24.78 12.52
C ARG A 806 -12.91 25.98 12.70
N ARG A 807 -14.23 25.72 12.68
CA ARG A 807 -15.27 26.72 12.85
C ARG A 807 -16.53 26.15 13.45
N GLU A 808 -17.11 26.82 14.45
CA GLU A 808 -18.46 26.48 14.92
C GLU A 808 -19.48 26.85 13.83
N ILE A 809 -20.30 25.88 13.43
CA ILE A 809 -21.38 26.08 12.46
C ILE A 809 -22.65 26.50 13.16
N ALA A 810 -23.05 25.77 14.22
CA ALA A 810 -24.22 26.04 15.01
C ALA A 810 -24.15 25.38 16.39
N ALA A 811 -24.70 26.05 17.40
CA ALA A 811 -24.80 25.51 18.77
C ALA A 811 -25.91 24.46 18.90
N ASP A 812 -26.97 24.54 18.06
CA ASP A 812 -28.09 23.59 18.06
C ASP A 812 -28.81 23.64 16.69
N THR A 813 -28.65 22.62 15.86
CA THR A 813 -29.23 22.55 14.52
C THR A 813 -29.52 21.12 14.08
N ASP A 814 -30.54 20.96 13.23
CA ASP A 814 -30.81 19.73 12.48
C ASP A 814 -30.31 19.78 11.04
N ARG A 815 -29.64 20.87 10.66
CA ARG A 815 -29.08 21.06 9.31
C ARG A 815 -27.70 21.68 9.36
N ILE A 816 -26.80 21.16 8.55
CA ILE A 816 -25.48 21.75 8.29
C ILE A 816 -25.54 22.38 6.92
N VAL A 817 -25.46 23.72 6.86
CA VAL A 817 -25.40 24.47 5.60
C VAL A 817 -24.01 25.05 5.47
N PHE A 818 -23.32 24.80 4.36
CA PHE A 818 -21.97 25.28 4.12
C PHE A 818 -21.62 25.33 2.63
N THR A 819 -20.61 26.12 2.29
CA THR A 819 -20.02 26.10 0.95
C THR A 819 -18.67 25.41 1.03
N PRO A 820 -18.47 24.31 0.28
CA PRO A 820 -17.18 23.59 0.21
C PRO A 820 -16.08 24.50 -0.33
N VAL A 821 -14.84 24.27 0.12
CA VAL A 821 -13.62 24.93 -0.41
C VAL A 821 -13.02 24.03 -1.48
N GLY A 822 -12.82 24.57 -2.68
CA GLY A 822 -12.26 23.85 -3.84
C GLY A 822 -13.07 24.11 -5.12
N ALA A 823 -12.40 23.98 -6.26
CA ALA A 823 -12.99 24.32 -7.56
C ALA A 823 -13.75 23.15 -8.21
N THR A 824 -13.36 21.90 -7.96
CA THR A 824 -13.92 20.70 -8.59
C THR A 824 -14.63 19.82 -7.56
N PHE A 825 -13.89 19.24 -6.65
CA PHE A 825 -14.42 18.43 -5.54
C PHE A 825 -13.64 18.70 -4.26
N SER A 826 -14.25 18.41 -3.13
CA SER A 826 -13.62 18.65 -1.82
C SER A 826 -14.15 17.73 -0.75
N THR A 827 -13.42 17.62 0.35
CA THR A 827 -13.86 16.88 1.55
C THR A 827 -14.01 17.85 2.72
N THR A 828 -15.12 17.76 3.44
CA THR A 828 -15.37 18.57 4.63
C THR A 828 -15.78 17.64 5.78
N LEU A 829 -15.17 17.82 6.96
CA LEU A 829 -15.48 17.03 8.16
C LEU A 829 -16.09 17.88 9.25
N PHE A 830 -17.11 17.33 9.90
CA PHE A 830 -17.83 17.94 11.01
C PHE A 830 -17.84 17.02 12.23
N ARG A 831 -17.68 17.63 13.41
CA ARG A 831 -18.05 17.01 14.67
C ARG A 831 -19.50 17.35 14.99
N VAL A 832 -20.26 16.33 15.38
CA VAL A 832 -21.67 16.43 15.77
C VAL A 832 -21.81 15.94 17.21
N GLN A 833 -22.35 16.80 18.13
CA GLN A 833 -22.44 16.55 19.58
C GLN A 833 -23.83 16.78 20.13
#